data_a58b893c166a82d81c2e765f5e120f99
#
_entry.id   a58b893c166a82d81c2e765f5e120f99
#
_cell.length_a   1.000
_cell.length_b   1.000
_cell.length_c   1.000
_cell.angle_alpha   90.00
_cell.angle_beta   90.00
_cell.angle_gamma   90.00
#
_symmetry.space_group_name_H-M   'P 1'
#
loop_
_entity.id
_entity.type
_entity.pdbx_description
1 polymer ?
#
loop_
_entity_poly.entity_id
_entity_poly.type
_entity_poly.pdbx_seq_one_letter_code
_entity_poly.pdbx_strand_id
1 'polypeptide(L)'
;MTAGNIPGAVLLVGHNGTIAYRKAYGNRTVGQNAEPMTVDTIFDLASLTKVIATTTCVMRLEQLGQIKLNDPVAKYIPDFAQSGKEDITIRMLLTHYSGLPADLDLKQPWNGLEEGYNRANATKLVNPPGSTFLYSDVGFVVLGELVQKVSGMTLDQYAQQYVFGPLGMTSTHFNPPMSAASHTAPTQRDEHTGQMVRGTVHDPTAHQMGGVAGDAGLFSTADDVAKFAQAILDGGAPILSPLIVEKMTTPQQPANMPNVRGLGWDIDSPFSSTRGELLPVGSFGHTGFTGTSLWIDPTTNTYIILLTNATMMKDGNVIALRTELATAVAAALNLNPSEQQKLRVARITGYNETQMAARRIVVRNGKVLLGIDVLEERQFEPLKVPNVATPRIGLLTNQTGIDSRGKRTIDVLWQTPGLRLDAIFSPEHGVSGTADTTDIGNTHDPLTNVPIYSVYGDSDAKRRPPMAVINKLDVIVVDLQDVGARFYTYETTLGYFLEAAAKAKKPIVVLDRPNPITGSYVQGPISDAQESFVNYFPLPVRHGMTIGELAKLFNEEKHIDADLTVIPMRGWLRGDWFDSTGAVWISPSPNLRSLEEATLYPGIALIETTGVSVGRGTDMPFQVIGSPYFTDKELAAYLNARNIPGVRFVPIRFTPTAGPFARRDCFGVNIIVTNREELDAPELGFELAAALHKLYPLGYDLSKMNQLLVNTAAFAALQAGQDPNRIAGDWRAALDQFLDMRVKYLLY
;
A
#
# COMPACT_ATOMS: atom_id res chain seq x y z
N MET A 1 21.70 -29.50 -12.59
CA MET A 1 22.68 -30.13 -13.49
C MET A 1 22.03 -31.23 -14.34
N THR A 2 21.53 -32.30 -13.76
CA THR A 2 20.90 -33.41 -14.54
C THR A 2 19.66 -32.92 -15.33
N ALA A 3 18.93 -31.96 -14.84
CA ALA A 3 17.78 -31.33 -15.51
C ALA A 3 18.20 -30.27 -16.56
N GLY A 4 19.48 -30.00 -16.74
CA GLY A 4 19.95 -29.02 -17.72
C GLY A 4 19.81 -27.54 -17.31
N ASN A 5 19.42 -27.24 -16.09
CA ASN A 5 19.16 -25.85 -15.68
C ASN A 5 20.43 -25.05 -15.35
N ILE A 6 21.48 -25.70 -14.88
CA ILE A 6 22.80 -25.12 -14.59
C ILE A 6 23.93 -26.05 -14.97
N PRO A 7 25.09 -25.53 -15.40
CA PRO A 7 26.26 -26.36 -15.69
C PRO A 7 26.94 -26.87 -14.43
N GLY A 8 27.02 -26.04 -13.41
CA GLY A 8 27.59 -26.35 -12.10
C GLY A 8 27.35 -25.23 -11.08
N ALA A 9 27.77 -25.46 -9.86
CA ALA A 9 27.61 -24.52 -8.77
C ALA A 9 28.67 -24.73 -7.67
N VAL A 10 28.90 -23.68 -6.88
CA VAL A 10 29.53 -23.74 -5.56
C VAL A 10 28.50 -23.37 -4.50
N LEU A 11 28.27 -24.30 -3.57
CA LEU A 11 27.45 -24.08 -2.38
C LEU A 11 28.34 -23.89 -1.17
N LEU A 12 28.11 -22.83 -0.41
CA LEU A 12 28.74 -22.58 0.87
C LEU A 12 27.68 -22.18 1.91
N VAL A 13 27.70 -22.81 3.07
CA VAL A 13 26.84 -22.51 4.20
C VAL A 13 27.73 -22.19 5.40
N GLY A 14 27.52 -21.00 5.97
CA GLY A 14 28.09 -20.61 7.24
C GLY A 14 27.05 -20.71 8.37
N HIS A 15 27.48 -21.18 9.52
CA HIS A 15 26.63 -21.25 10.72
C HIS A 15 27.47 -21.08 11.98
N ASN A 16 27.06 -20.20 12.88
CA ASN A 16 27.72 -19.90 14.15
C ASN A 16 29.21 -19.58 14.00
N GLY A 17 29.55 -18.73 13.01
CA GLY A 17 30.92 -18.26 12.77
C GLY A 17 31.83 -19.30 12.11
N THR A 18 31.29 -20.44 11.65
CA THR A 18 32.07 -21.49 10.98
C THR A 18 31.45 -21.87 9.63
N ILE A 19 32.26 -22.31 8.70
CA ILE A 19 31.80 -22.88 7.44
C ILE A 19 31.29 -24.31 7.70
N ALA A 20 29.96 -24.47 7.79
CA ALA A 20 29.31 -25.75 8.02
C ALA A 20 29.27 -26.64 6.78
N TYR A 21 29.26 -26.05 5.60
CA TYR A 21 29.24 -26.79 4.35
C TYR A 21 29.94 -26.00 3.22
N ARG A 22 30.74 -26.66 2.39
CA ARG A 22 31.42 -26.06 1.23
C ARG A 22 31.70 -27.13 0.19
N LYS A 23 31.09 -27.00 -0.99
CA LYS A 23 31.28 -27.99 -2.07
C LYS A 23 31.00 -27.40 -3.45
N ALA A 24 31.79 -27.82 -4.41
CA ALA A 24 31.57 -27.58 -5.82
C ALA A 24 30.84 -28.77 -6.48
N TYR A 25 30.00 -28.48 -7.44
CA TYR A 25 29.18 -29.44 -8.17
C TYR A 25 29.22 -29.15 -9.67
N GLY A 26 29.26 -30.21 -10.51
CA GLY A 26 29.20 -30.10 -11.96
C GLY A 26 30.43 -29.45 -12.57
N ASN A 27 30.21 -28.66 -13.62
CA ASN A 27 31.28 -28.10 -14.42
C ASN A 27 31.12 -26.58 -14.58
N ARG A 28 32.22 -25.87 -14.83
CA ARG A 28 32.24 -24.45 -15.21
C ARG A 28 31.72 -24.25 -16.64
N THR A 29 31.95 -25.20 -17.51
CA THR A 29 31.58 -25.14 -18.92
C THR A 29 30.68 -26.32 -19.32
N VAL A 30 30.07 -26.23 -20.49
CA VAL A 30 29.23 -27.28 -21.08
C VAL A 30 29.84 -27.80 -22.35
N GLY A 31 29.62 -29.08 -22.66
CA GLY A 31 30.08 -29.75 -23.88
C GLY A 31 31.13 -30.86 -23.62
N GLN A 32 31.76 -31.37 -24.70
CA GLN A 32 32.66 -32.54 -24.62
C GLN A 32 33.92 -32.32 -23.77
N ASN A 33 34.41 -31.08 -23.70
CA ASN A 33 35.56 -30.69 -22.88
C ASN A 33 35.12 -29.84 -21.67
N ALA A 34 34.12 -30.30 -20.95
CA ALA A 34 33.62 -29.59 -19.79
C ALA A 34 34.68 -29.49 -18.69
N GLU A 35 34.94 -28.29 -18.23
CA GLU A 35 35.89 -28.02 -17.15
C GLU A 35 35.20 -28.23 -15.77
N PRO A 36 35.80 -29.03 -14.86
CA PRO A 36 35.21 -29.23 -13.55
C PRO A 36 35.02 -27.93 -12.76
N MET A 37 33.90 -27.81 -12.03
CA MET A 37 33.70 -26.75 -11.06
C MET A 37 34.63 -26.99 -9.86
N THR A 38 35.27 -25.95 -9.37
CA THR A 38 36.12 -25.97 -8.17
C THR A 38 35.63 -24.97 -7.14
N VAL A 39 35.94 -25.17 -5.86
CA VAL A 39 35.47 -24.29 -4.76
C VAL A 39 36.04 -22.89 -4.85
N ASP A 40 37.17 -22.71 -5.49
CA ASP A 40 37.86 -21.45 -5.76
C ASP A 40 37.44 -20.78 -7.09
N THR A 41 36.42 -21.34 -7.76
CA THR A 41 35.91 -20.75 -8.99
C THR A 41 35.41 -19.34 -8.76
N ILE A 42 35.82 -18.42 -9.62
CA ILE A 42 35.38 -17.02 -9.62
C ILE A 42 34.10 -16.90 -10.47
N PHE A 43 33.12 -16.19 -9.97
CA PHE A 43 31.84 -15.97 -10.65
C PHE A 43 31.57 -14.49 -10.86
N ASP A 44 30.95 -14.15 -11.98
CA ASP A 44 30.24 -12.87 -12.14
C ASP A 44 29.07 -12.86 -11.18
N LEU A 45 29.12 -11.98 -10.18
CA LEU A 45 28.12 -11.88 -9.13
C LEU A 45 26.85 -11.17 -9.56
N ALA A 46 26.85 -10.52 -10.74
CA ALA A 46 25.75 -9.71 -11.24
C ALA A 46 25.23 -8.76 -10.16
N SER A 47 23.91 -8.76 -9.90
CA SER A 47 23.29 -7.84 -8.93
C SER A 47 23.69 -8.02 -7.46
N LEU A 48 24.43 -9.05 -7.08
CA LEU A 48 25.06 -9.07 -5.74
C LEU A 48 26.06 -7.92 -5.58
N THR A 49 26.55 -7.32 -6.66
CA THR A 49 27.30 -6.06 -6.69
C THR A 49 26.60 -4.96 -5.87
N LYS A 50 25.27 -4.88 -6.01
CA LYS A 50 24.44 -3.87 -5.35
C LYS A 50 24.61 -3.88 -3.83
N VAL A 51 24.66 -5.07 -3.23
CA VAL A 51 24.73 -5.20 -1.76
C VAL A 51 26.17 -5.29 -1.25
N ILE A 52 27.05 -6.02 -1.95
CA ILE A 52 28.43 -6.25 -1.49
C ILE A 52 29.29 -4.99 -1.69
N ALA A 53 29.16 -4.32 -2.84
CA ALA A 53 29.93 -3.12 -3.16
C ALA A 53 29.13 -1.84 -2.91
N THR A 54 28.14 -1.56 -3.74
CA THR A 54 27.51 -0.22 -3.83
C THR A 54 26.80 0.19 -2.55
N THR A 55 25.89 -0.61 -2.02
CA THR A 55 25.21 -0.31 -0.76
C THR A 55 26.18 -0.16 0.39
N THR A 56 27.14 -1.07 0.50
CA THR A 56 28.16 -1.03 1.58
C THR A 56 28.98 0.25 1.51
N CYS A 57 29.38 0.70 0.32
CA CYS A 57 30.09 1.97 0.11
C CYS A 57 29.21 3.17 0.49
N VAL A 58 27.96 3.21 0.04
CA VAL A 58 26.99 4.28 0.37
C VAL A 58 26.76 4.35 1.88
N MET A 59 26.55 3.20 2.53
CA MET A 59 26.33 3.15 3.98
C MET A 59 27.56 3.57 4.79
N ARG A 60 28.75 3.31 4.24
CA ARG A 60 29.98 3.83 4.83
C ARG A 60 30.06 5.36 4.74
N LEU A 61 29.68 5.96 3.61
CA LEU A 61 29.61 7.42 3.47
C LEU A 61 28.58 8.03 4.45
N GLU A 62 27.45 7.36 4.69
CA GLU A 62 26.49 7.77 5.73
C GLU A 62 27.12 7.69 7.13
N GLN A 63 27.81 6.60 7.45
CA GLN A 63 28.51 6.42 8.73
C GLN A 63 29.50 7.53 9.00
N LEU A 64 30.17 8.01 7.97
CA LEU A 64 31.14 9.12 8.05
C LEU A 64 30.47 10.51 8.06
N GLY A 65 29.15 10.57 7.98
CA GLY A 65 28.39 11.82 7.95
C GLY A 65 28.52 12.62 6.65
N GLN A 66 29.08 12.01 5.60
CA GLN A 66 29.28 12.67 4.31
C GLN A 66 27.99 12.77 3.48
N ILE A 67 27.05 11.88 3.74
CA ILE A 67 25.69 11.89 3.15
C ILE A 67 24.64 11.65 4.22
N LYS A 68 23.37 11.96 3.89
CA LYS A 68 22.20 11.55 4.68
C LYS A 68 21.23 10.84 3.75
N LEU A 69 20.69 9.71 4.17
CA LEU A 69 19.79 8.90 3.33
C LEU A 69 18.55 9.65 2.83
N ASN A 70 18.07 10.61 3.59
CA ASN A 70 16.90 11.43 3.23
C ASN A 70 17.27 12.69 2.43
N ASP A 71 18.56 12.94 2.18
CA ASP A 71 18.94 14.03 1.29
C ASP A 71 18.53 13.69 -0.16
N PRO A 72 18.05 14.68 -0.93
CA PRO A 72 17.89 14.52 -2.36
C PRO A 72 19.21 14.15 -3.03
N VAL A 73 19.18 13.23 -3.96
CA VAL A 73 20.35 12.85 -4.78
C VAL A 73 20.93 14.07 -5.51
N ALA A 74 20.05 14.95 -5.98
CA ALA A 74 20.39 16.21 -6.65
C ALA A 74 21.33 17.13 -5.83
N LYS A 75 21.35 17.01 -4.51
CA LYS A 75 22.30 17.72 -3.64
C LYS A 75 23.75 17.37 -3.94
N TYR A 76 24.02 16.13 -4.32
CA TYR A 76 25.36 15.59 -4.58
C TYR A 76 25.64 15.45 -6.07
N ILE A 77 24.60 15.23 -6.86
CA ILE A 77 24.63 15.09 -8.33
C ILE A 77 23.61 16.08 -8.92
N PRO A 78 23.98 17.36 -9.13
CA PRO A 78 23.04 18.38 -9.64
C PRO A 78 22.39 18.01 -10.97
N ASP A 79 23.13 17.31 -11.86
CA ASP A 79 22.63 16.88 -13.18
C ASP A 79 21.50 15.85 -13.08
N PHE A 80 21.32 15.21 -11.92
CA PHE A 80 20.20 14.31 -11.65
C PHE A 80 18.85 15.05 -11.50
N ALA A 81 18.87 16.35 -11.14
CA ALA A 81 17.68 17.15 -10.77
C ALA A 81 16.74 17.47 -11.96
N GLN A 82 16.80 16.75 -13.06
CA GLN A 82 15.94 16.99 -14.23
C GLN A 82 14.77 15.99 -14.30
N SER A 83 13.71 16.38 -15.03
CA SER A 83 12.57 15.50 -15.32
C SER A 83 11.78 15.05 -14.08
N GLY A 84 11.63 15.92 -13.06
CA GLY A 84 10.86 15.64 -11.86
C GLY A 84 11.57 14.78 -10.82
N LYS A 85 12.93 14.76 -10.82
CA LYS A 85 13.75 13.95 -9.92
C LYS A 85 14.35 14.72 -8.74
N GLU A 86 13.97 15.99 -8.58
CA GLU A 86 14.54 16.91 -7.59
C GLU A 86 14.46 16.38 -6.15
N ASP A 87 13.37 15.70 -5.82
CA ASP A 87 13.07 15.20 -4.48
C ASP A 87 13.40 13.71 -4.27
N ILE A 88 13.99 13.04 -5.26
CA ILE A 88 14.38 11.64 -5.10
C ILE A 88 15.53 11.55 -4.10
N THR A 89 15.31 10.81 -3.01
CA THR A 89 16.29 10.62 -1.97
C THR A 89 17.20 9.40 -2.22
N ILE A 90 18.38 9.39 -1.59
CA ILE A 90 19.29 8.25 -1.61
C ILE A 90 18.57 6.98 -1.09
N ARG A 91 17.72 7.11 -0.06
CA ARG A 91 16.89 6.02 0.45
C ARG A 91 15.98 5.42 -0.62
N MET A 92 15.33 6.25 -1.43
CA MET A 92 14.43 5.78 -2.51
C MET A 92 15.19 4.98 -3.57
N LEU A 93 16.44 5.36 -3.90
CA LEU A 93 17.29 4.57 -4.79
C LEU A 93 17.62 3.21 -4.18
N LEU A 94 18.11 3.19 -2.92
CA LEU A 94 18.50 1.96 -2.21
C LEU A 94 17.34 0.98 -1.99
N THR A 95 16.11 1.45 -1.97
CA THR A 95 14.92 0.62 -1.74
C THR A 95 14.13 0.30 -3.01
N HIS A 96 14.58 0.78 -4.18
CA HIS A 96 13.90 0.63 -5.48
C HIS A 96 12.50 1.28 -5.55
N TYR A 97 12.32 2.41 -4.84
CA TYR A 97 11.11 3.22 -4.86
C TYR A 97 11.34 4.62 -5.47
N SER A 98 12.38 4.78 -6.25
CA SER A 98 12.71 6.05 -6.90
C SER A 98 11.79 6.44 -8.05
N GLY A 99 11.05 5.48 -8.63
CA GLY A 99 10.27 5.70 -9.84
C GLY A 99 11.08 5.68 -11.13
N LEU A 100 12.38 5.40 -11.06
CA LEU A 100 13.24 5.20 -12.24
C LEU A 100 12.88 3.88 -12.95
N PRO A 101 13.08 3.76 -14.26
CA PRO A 101 12.89 2.49 -14.99
C PRO A 101 13.89 1.42 -14.52
N ALA A 102 13.62 0.16 -14.92
CA ALA A 102 14.47 -0.97 -14.58
C ALA A 102 15.88 -0.79 -15.13
N ASP A 103 16.00 -0.51 -16.44
CA ASP A 103 17.28 -0.50 -17.18
C ASP A 103 17.46 0.79 -17.99
N LEU A 104 18.69 1.07 -18.39
CA LEU A 104 19.00 2.09 -19.39
C LEU A 104 18.60 1.63 -20.80
N ASP A 105 18.26 2.60 -21.67
CA ASP A 105 18.05 2.32 -23.10
C ASP A 105 19.39 2.03 -23.80
N LEU A 106 19.54 0.79 -24.24
CA LEU A 106 20.73 0.29 -24.94
C LEU A 106 20.60 0.28 -26.47
N LYS A 107 19.50 0.80 -27.04
CA LYS A 107 19.28 0.79 -28.50
C LYS A 107 20.32 1.56 -29.29
N GLN A 108 20.86 2.63 -28.70
CA GLN A 108 21.95 3.39 -29.28
C GLN A 108 23.28 2.98 -28.66
N PRO A 109 24.31 2.58 -29.44
CA PRO A 109 25.62 2.23 -28.90
C PRO A 109 26.24 3.41 -28.14
N TRP A 110 26.82 3.13 -26.99
CA TRP A 110 27.57 4.10 -26.20
C TRP A 110 28.67 3.36 -25.42
N ASN A 111 29.64 4.07 -24.85
CA ASN A 111 30.72 3.46 -24.11
C ASN A 111 31.32 4.46 -23.12
N GLY A 112 31.71 3.96 -21.96
CA GLY A 112 32.41 4.71 -20.94
C GLY A 112 31.57 5.03 -19.71
N LEU A 113 32.25 5.11 -18.57
CA LEU A 113 31.65 5.30 -17.24
C LEU A 113 30.84 6.61 -17.16
N GLU A 114 31.44 7.70 -17.60
CA GLU A 114 30.79 9.04 -17.56
C GLU A 114 29.54 9.12 -18.46
N GLU A 115 29.57 8.46 -19.62
CA GLU A 115 28.39 8.41 -20.50
C GLU A 115 27.27 7.59 -19.85
N GLY A 116 27.60 6.49 -19.15
CA GLY A 116 26.62 5.73 -18.37
C GLY A 116 25.94 6.58 -17.29
N TYR A 117 26.71 7.38 -16.55
CA TYR A 117 26.18 8.32 -15.55
C TYR A 117 25.30 9.40 -16.20
N ASN A 118 25.73 10.01 -17.30
CA ASN A 118 24.96 11.00 -18.03
C ASN A 118 23.59 10.46 -18.47
N ARG A 119 23.55 9.24 -18.98
CA ARG A 119 22.31 8.56 -19.38
C ARG A 119 21.41 8.25 -18.19
N ALA A 120 21.96 7.76 -17.10
CA ALA A 120 21.20 7.52 -15.88
C ALA A 120 20.60 8.83 -15.33
N ASN A 121 21.38 9.93 -15.32
CA ASN A 121 20.92 11.23 -14.91
C ASN A 121 19.86 11.83 -15.83
N ALA A 122 19.91 11.54 -17.14
CA ALA A 122 18.92 12.01 -18.12
C ALA A 122 17.63 11.17 -18.16
N THR A 123 17.63 10.00 -17.52
CA THR A 123 16.48 9.07 -17.56
C THR A 123 15.23 9.70 -16.95
N LYS A 124 14.08 9.49 -17.61
CA LYS A 124 12.77 9.96 -17.15
C LYS A 124 12.14 8.96 -16.18
N LEU A 125 11.32 9.47 -15.27
CA LEU A 125 10.52 8.65 -14.38
C LEU A 125 9.44 7.87 -15.14
N VAL A 126 9.20 6.64 -14.69
CA VAL A 126 8.09 5.78 -15.17
C VAL A 126 6.99 5.66 -14.11
N ASN A 127 7.30 5.97 -12.86
CA ASN A 127 6.35 6.06 -11.75
C ASN A 127 6.66 7.29 -10.89
N PRO A 128 5.68 7.83 -10.15
CA PRO A 128 5.96 8.85 -9.14
C PRO A 128 6.93 8.33 -8.07
N PRO A 129 7.90 9.14 -7.62
CA PRO A 129 8.83 8.75 -6.56
C PRO A 129 8.10 8.31 -5.28
N GLY A 130 8.53 7.20 -4.70
CA GLY A 130 7.95 6.63 -3.48
C GLY A 130 6.63 5.90 -3.65
N SER A 131 6.05 5.81 -4.85
CA SER A 131 4.71 5.26 -5.07
C SER A 131 4.68 3.76 -5.40
N THR A 132 5.69 3.27 -6.10
CA THR A 132 5.69 1.90 -6.65
C THR A 132 7.06 1.27 -6.50
N PHE A 133 7.09 0.01 -6.07
CA PHE A 133 8.30 -0.80 -6.12
C PHE A 133 8.59 -1.16 -7.57
N LEU A 134 9.74 -0.71 -8.07
CA LEU A 134 10.26 -1.12 -9.36
C LEU A 134 11.76 -1.36 -9.21
N TYR A 135 12.17 -2.63 -9.29
CA TYR A 135 13.58 -2.99 -9.27
C TYR A 135 14.31 -2.23 -10.38
N SER A 136 15.29 -1.40 -10.01
CA SER A 136 15.92 -0.46 -10.94
C SER A 136 17.46 -0.56 -10.86
N ASP A 137 18.07 -0.99 -11.93
CA ASP A 137 19.52 -0.96 -12.14
C ASP A 137 19.99 0.48 -12.32
N VAL A 138 19.18 1.30 -13.02
CA VAL A 138 19.45 2.74 -13.18
C VAL A 138 19.67 3.44 -11.83
N GLY A 139 18.83 3.14 -10.82
CA GLY A 139 18.99 3.69 -9.48
C GLY A 139 20.34 3.34 -8.84
N PHE A 140 20.84 2.14 -9.09
CA PHE A 140 22.14 1.70 -8.58
C PHE A 140 23.31 2.24 -9.37
N VAL A 141 23.16 2.46 -10.68
CA VAL A 141 24.14 3.23 -11.47
C VAL A 141 24.35 4.62 -10.87
N VAL A 142 23.26 5.32 -10.54
CA VAL A 142 23.31 6.65 -9.86
C VAL A 142 23.95 6.56 -8.48
N LEU A 143 23.71 5.48 -7.71
CA LEU A 143 24.39 5.27 -6.42
C LEU A 143 25.90 5.04 -6.58
N GLY A 144 26.33 4.38 -7.66
CA GLY A 144 27.76 4.27 -8.01
C GLY A 144 28.39 5.63 -8.29
N GLU A 145 27.69 6.50 -9.03
CA GLU A 145 28.11 7.89 -9.25
C GLU A 145 28.17 8.68 -7.95
N LEU A 146 27.17 8.51 -7.07
CA LEU A 146 27.14 9.15 -5.75
C LEU A 146 28.40 8.84 -4.94
N VAL A 147 28.83 7.56 -4.93
CA VAL A 147 30.07 7.17 -4.26
C VAL A 147 31.24 7.93 -4.86
N GLN A 148 31.36 8.00 -6.19
CA GLN A 148 32.44 8.72 -6.86
C GLN A 148 32.41 10.22 -6.58
N LYS A 149 31.27 10.88 -6.68
CA LYS A 149 31.14 12.33 -6.44
C LYS A 149 31.46 12.74 -5.00
N VAL A 150 31.05 11.92 -4.02
CA VAL A 150 31.22 12.24 -2.60
C VAL A 150 32.63 11.88 -2.11
N SER A 151 33.18 10.75 -2.53
CA SER A 151 34.49 10.27 -2.06
C SER A 151 35.69 10.76 -2.88
N GLY A 152 35.45 11.18 -4.12
CA GLY A 152 36.50 11.48 -5.10
C GLY A 152 37.24 10.26 -5.66
N MET A 153 36.73 9.04 -5.35
CA MET A 153 37.27 7.76 -5.83
C MET A 153 36.23 7.04 -6.69
N THR A 154 36.67 6.28 -7.70
CA THR A 154 35.74 5.40 -8.42
C THR A 154 35.20 4.31 -7.49
N LEU A 155 34.04 3.73 -7.84
CA LEU A 155 33.35 2.74 -7.00
C LEU A 155 34.26 1.54 -6.68
N ASP A 156 34.97 1.00 -7.69
CA ASP A 156 35.91 -0.10 -7.52
C ASP A 156 37.07 0.24 -6.58
N GLN A 157 37.65 1.42 -6.72
CA GLN A 157 38.72 1.91 -5.85
C GLN A 157 38.24 2.05 -4.39
N TYR A 158 37.06 2.66 -4.20
CA TYR A 158 36.49 2.85 -2.88
C TYR A 158 36.14 1.52 -2.21
N ALA A 159 35.48 0.61 -2.95
CA ALA A 159 35.13 -0.71 -2.46
C ALA A 159 36.40 -1.55 -2.15
N GLN A 160 37.42 -1.50 -3.01
CA GLN A 160 38.69 -2.21 -2.77
C GLN A 160 39.38 -1.70 -1.49
N GLN A 161 39.43 -0.40 -1.30
CA GLN A 161 40.16 0.18 -0.16
C GLN A 161 39.39 -0.01 1.15
N TYR A 162 38.08 0.09 1.15
CA TYR A 162 37.30 0.21 2.39
C TYR A 162 36.37 -0.99 2.67
N VAL A 163 36.22 -1.93 1.72
CA VAL A 163 35.39 -3.12 1.89
C VAL A 163 36.22 -4.38 1.69
N PHE A 164 36.73 -4.60 0.48
CA PHE A 164 37.37 -5.88 0.12
C PHE A 164 38.72 -6.05 0.81
N GLY A 165 39.55 -5.00 0.84
CA GLY A 165 40.87 -5.03 1.49
C GLY A 165 40.75 -5.34 2.97
N PRO A 166 39.99 -4.59 3.78
CA PRO A 166 39.84 -4.84 5.21
C PRO A 166 39.25 -6.21 5.56
N LEU A 167 38.43 -6.81 4.68
CA LEU A 167 37.87 -8.16 4.84
C LEU A 167 38.77 -9.26 4.30
N GLY A 168 39.89 -8.92 3.66
CA GLY A 168 40.79 -9.88 3.02
C GLY A 168 40.14 -10.65 1.86
N MET A 169 39.25 -10.00 1.09
CA MET A 169 38.57 -10.57 -0.07
C MET A 169 39.46 -10.45 -1.32
N THR A 170 40.51 -11.24 -1.35
CA THR A 170 41.59 -11.12 -2.35
C THR A 170 41.24 -11.59 -3.74
N SER A 171 40.16 -12.33 -3.91
CA SER A 171 39.63 -12.80 -5.17
C SER A 171 38.39 -12.05 -5.65
N THR A 172 38.12 -10.88 -5.03
CA THR A 172 36.96 -10.04 -5.32
C THR A 172 37.39 -8.77 -6.02
N HIS A 173 36.95 -8.59 -7.26
CA HIS A 173 37.36 -7.48 -8.13
C HIS A 173 36.25 -7.08 -9.10
N PHE A 174 36.16 -5.79 -9.40
CA PHE A 174 35.67 -5.35 -10.70
C PHE A 174 36.78 -5.62 -11.74
N ASN A 175 36.42 -6.02 -12.93
CA ASN A 175 37.39 -6.32 -14.00
C ASN A 175 38.53 -7.24 -13.51
N PRO A 176 38.28 -8.52 -13.20
CA PRO A 176 39.30 -9.42 -12.69
C PRO A 176 40.49 -9.51 -13.65
N PRO A 177 41.71 -9.70 -13.15
CA PRO A 177 42.93 -9.74 -14.00
C PRO A 177 42.86 -10.91 -14.97
N MET A 178 43.45 -10.75 -16.15
CA MET A 178 43.49 -11.80 -17.19
C MET A 178 44.03 -13.15 -16.70
N SER A 179 44.93 -13.13 -15.71
CA SER A 179 45.43 -14.35 -15.05
C SER A 179 44.37 -15.15 -14.31
N ALA A 180 43.29 -14.54 -13.94
CA ALA A 180 42.16 -15.19 -13.27
C ALA A 180 41.16 -15.86 -14.24
N ALA A 181 41.29 -15.63 -15.56
CA ALA A 181 40.34 -16.13 -16.57
C ALA A 181 40.15 -17.64 -16.53
N SER A 182 41.21 -18.41 -16.31
CA SER A 182 41.16 -19.89 -16.23
C SER A 182 40.39 -20.42 -15.03
N HIS A 183 40.25 -19.61 -13.96
CA HIS A 183 39.47 -19.91 -12.75
C HIS A 183 38.09 -19.28 -12.76
N THR A 184 37.77 -18.44 -13.75
CA THR A 184 36.49 -17.75 -13.85
C THR A 184 35.49 -18.60 -14.63
N ALA A 185 34.31 -18.81 -14.07
CA ALA A 185 33.18 -19.43 -14.75
C ALA A 185 32.67 -18.53 -15.87
N PRO A 186 32.55 -19.03 -17.13
CA PRO A 186 31.98 -18.22 -18.20
C PRO A 186 30.49 -17.97 -17.99
N THR A 187 30.02 -16.84 -18.46
CA THR A 187 28.60 -16.45 -18.36
C THR A 187 27.80 -16.73 -19.63
N GLN A 188 28.47 -16.73 -20.77
CA GLN A 188 27.88 -17.01 -22.09
C GLN A 188 28.90 -17.43 -23.11
N ARG A 189 28.41 -17.85 -24.28
CA ARG A 189 29.24 -17.94 -25.50
C ARG A 189 29.03 -16.66 -26.32
N ASP A 190 30.12 -16.11 -26.80
CA ASP A 190 30.07 -15.05 -27.79
C ASP A 190 29.42 -15.58 -29.07
N GLU A 191 28.40 -14.95 -29.58
CA GLU A 191 27.59 -15.41 -30.71
C GLU A 191 28.38 -15.40 -32.05
N HIS A 192 29.38 -14.53 -32.17
CA HIS A 192 30.14 -14.36 -33.38
C HIS A 192 31.38 -15.25 -33.41
N THR A 193 32.07 -15.36 -32.29
CA THR A 193 33.31 -16.11 -32.17
C THR A 193 33.15 -17.53 -31.64
N GLY A 194 32.03 -17.83 -30.99
CA GLY A 194 31.76 -19.06 -30.26
C GLY A 194 32.63 -19.27 -29.00
N GLN A 195 33.46 -18.26 -28.64
CA GLN A 195 34.32 -18.33 -27.48
C GLN A 195 33.55 -18.14 -26.19
N MET A 196 34.10 -18.70 -25.11
CA MET A 196 33.55 -18.51 -23.77
C MET A 196 33.88 -17.12 -23.25
N VAL A 197 32.88 -16.33 -22.87
CA VAL A 197 33.05 -15.02 -22.22
C VAL A 197 33.37 -15.23 -20.74
N ARG A 198 34.59 -14.84 -20.34
CA ARG A 198 35.14 -15.04 -18.99
C ARG A 198 35.76 -13.75 -18.45
N GLY A 199 35.49 -13.38 -17.22
CA GLY A 199 36.07 -12.20 -16.58
C GLY A 199 35.63 -10.87 -17.18
N THR A 200 34.67 -10.92 -18.09
CA THR A 200 33.96 -9.75 -18.62
C THR A 200 32.53 -9.79 -18.07
N VAL A 201 32.06 -8.68 -17.53
CA VAL A 201 30.74 -8.60 -16.93
C VAL A 201 29.64 -8.95 -17.94
N HIS A 202 28.67 -9.75 -17.50
CA HIS A 202 27.53 -10.18 -18.29
C HIS A 202 26.49 -9.08 -18.51
N ASP A 203 26.30 -8.24 -17.50
CA ASP A 203 25.34 -7.16 -17.56
C ASP A 203 25.66 -6.17 -18.68
N PRO A 204 24.73 -5.88 -19.60
CA PRO A 204 25.01 -5.03 -20.76
C PRO A 204 25.33 -3.59 -20.42
N THR A 205 24.65 -3.01 -19.41
CA THR A 205 24.88 -1.64 -18.93
C THR A 205 26.27 -1.53 -18.31
N ALA A 206 26.58 -2.39 -17.36
CA ALA A 206 27.89 -2.42 -16.72
C ALA A 206 29.01 -2.69 -17.74
N HIS A 207 28.77 -3.53 -18.75
CA HIS A 207 29.73 -3.79 -19.84
C HIS A 207 30.04 -2.52 -20.63
N GLN A 208 29.01 -1.76 -21.01
CA GLN A 208 29.20 -0.48 -21.73
C GLN A 208 29.86 0.58 -20.85
N MET A 209 29.68 0.52 -19.54
CA MET A 209 30.36 1.39 -18.56
C MET A 209 31.81 1.00 -18.30
N GLY A 210 32.34 -0.03 -18.97
CA GLY A 210 33.72 -0.47 -18.79
C GLY A 210 33.92 -1.47 -17.64
N GLY A 211 32.87 -2.13 -17.20
CA GLY A 211 32.89 -3.22 -16.20
C GLY A 211 32.80 -2.76 -14.75
N VAL A 212 32.67 -1.45 -14.50
CA VAL A 212 32.50 -0.88 -13.15
C VAL A 212 31.18 -0.10 -13.11
N ALA A 213 30.16 -0.69 -12.53
CA ALA A 213 28.87 -0.02 -12.38
C ALA A 213 28.27 -0.30 -10.99
N GLY A 214 27.36 0.55 -10.56
CA GLY A 214 26.76 0.41 -9.23
C GLY A 214 25.79 -0.76 -9.11
N ASP A 215 25.26 -1.23 -10.22
CA ASP A 215 24.27 -2.31 -10.31
C ASP A 215 24.89 -3.69 -10.54
N ALA A 216 26.03 -3.78 -11.23
CA ALA A 216 26.71 -5.03 -11.60
C ALA A 216 28.22 -4.82 -11.86
N GLY A 217 28.93 -5.92 -12.14
CA GLY A 217 30.36 -5.89 -12.53
C GLY A 217 31.32 -6.51 -11.53
N LEU A 218 30.84 -6.90 -10.34
CA LEU A 218 31.67 -7.53 -9.32
C LEU A 218 31.86 -9.03 -9.61
N PHE A 219 33.10 -9.50 -9.51
CA PHE A 219 33.47 -10.91 -9.58
C PHE A 219 34.01 -11.36 -8.23
N SER A 220 33.69 -12.60 -7.80
CA SER A 220 34.18 -13.14 -6.53
C SER A 220 34.11 -14.65 -6.46
N THR A 221 34.67 -15.23 -5.41
CA THR A 221 34.54 -16.62 -5.00
C THR A 221 33.55 -16.76 -3.86
N ALA A 222 33.03 -17.97 -3.61
CA ALA A 222 32.15 -18.24 -2.48
C ALA A 222 32.81 -17.96 -1.14
N ASP A 223 34.13 -18.20 -1.01
CA ASP A 223 34.90 -17.93 0.19
C ASP A 223 35.01 -16.44 0.53
N ASP A 224 35.22 -15.59 -0.48
CA ASP A 224 35.28 -14.15 -0.25
C ASP A 224 33.88 -13.59 0.08
N VAL A 225 32.83 -14.07 -0.61
CA VAL A 225 31.44 -13.71 -0.26
C VAL A 225 31.10 -14.16 1.18
N ALA A 226 31.64 -15.30 1.64
CA ALA A 226 31.47 -15.79 3.02
C ALA A 226 32.12 -14.85 4.06
N LYS A 227 33.30 -14.28 3.76
CA LYS A 227 33.94 -13.28 4.64
C LYS A 227 33.05 -12.05 4.79
N PHE A 228 32.47 -11.57 3.68
CA PHE A 228 31.52 -10.45 3.71
C PHE A 228 30.26 -10.81 4.51
N ALA A 229 29.63 -11.95 4.25
CA ALA A 229 28.43 -12.40 4.93
C ALA A 229 28.67 -12.54 6.46
N GLN A 230 29.81 -13.12 6.84
CA GLN A 230 30.19 -13.25 8.25
C GLN A 230 30.39 -11.88 8.92
N ALA A 231 31.08 -10.93 8.23
CA ALA A 231 31.25 -9.58 8.73
C ALA A 231 29.89 -8.88 8.99
N ILE A 232 28.92 -9.06 8.09
CA ILE A 232 27.57 -8.52 8.27
C ILE A 232 26.89 -9.16 9.50
N LEU A 233 26.98 -10.49 9.68
CA LEU A 233 26.46 -11.18 10.86
C LEU A 233 27.12 -10.70 12.16
N ASP A 234 28.42 -10.43 12.14
CA ASP A 234 29.20 -9.96 13.29
C ASP A 234 29.04 -8.45 13.57
N GLY A 235 28.03 -7.82 12.93
CA GLY A 235 27.71 -6.40 13.12
C GLY A 235 28.56 -5.43 12.30
N GLY A 236 29.19 -5.92 11.21
CA GLY A 236 29.83 -5.09 10.18
C GLY A 236 31.31 -4.79 10.36
N ALA A 237 31.93 -5.14 11.49
CA ALA A 237 33.34 -4.87 11.68
C ALA A 237 34.21 -5.69 10.69
N PRO A 238 35.31 -5.12 10.14
CA PRO A 238 35.86 -3.76 10.38
C PRO A 238 35.32 -2.68 9.42
N ILE A 239 34.33 -2.99 8.57
CA ILE A 239 33.91 -2.11 7.45
C ILE A 239 32.77 -1.15 7.81
N LEU A 240 31.83 -1.60 8.66
CA LEU A 240 30.67 -0.82 9.10
C LEU A 240 30.46 -0.95 10.62
N SER A 241 29.72 -0.04 11.22
CA SER A 241 29.29 -0.16 12.61
C SER A 241 28.01 -1.00 12.76
N PRO A 242 27.78 -1.61 13.94
CA PRO A 242 26.58 -2.44 14.15
C PRO A 242 25.26 -1.70 13.90
N LEU A 243 25.16 -0.42 14.25
CA LEU A 243 23.96 0.38 14.03
C LEU A 243 23.69 0.65 12.53
N ILE A 244 24.75 0.75 11.73
CA ILE A 244 24.62 0.89 10.26
C ILE A 244 24.15 -0.44 9.65
N VAL A 245 24.70 -1.56 10.11
CA VAL A 245 24.25 -2.89 9.65
C VAL A 245 22.78 -3.13 10.03
N GLU A 246 22.40 -2.84 11.28
CA GLU A 246 21.00 -2.92 11.71
C GLU A 246 20.10 -2.07 10.82
N LYS A 247 20.48 -0.81 10.55
CA LYS A 247 19.72 0.12 9.73
C LYS A 247 19.55 -0.40 8.30
N MET A 248 20.61 -0.90 7.67
CA MET A 248 20.53 -1.34 6.27
C MET A 248 19.83 -2.67 6.08
N THR A 249 19.72 -3.51 7.10
CA THR A 249 19.10 -4.85 7.05
C THR A 249 17.72 -4.92 7.70
N THR A 250 17.15 -3.78 8.09
CA THR A 250 15.77 -3.63 8.58
C THR A 250 14.92 -2.87 7.56
N PRO A 251 13.58 -2.92 7.66
CA PRO A 251 12.68 -2.26 6.70
C PRO A 251 12.96 -0.78 6.54
N GLN A 252 13.16 -0.34 5.31
CA GLN A 252 13.47 1.03 4.92
C GLN A 252 12.64 1.54 3.74
N GLN A 253 11.80 0.68 3.16
CA GLN A 253 10.89 1.07 2.08
C GLN A 253 9.93 2.16 2.55
N PRO A 254 9.32 2.91 1.63
CA PRO A 254 8.27 3.85 1.99
C PRO A 254 7.13 3.14 2.74
N ALA A 255 6.49 3.86 3.67
CA ALA A 255 5.35 3.34 4.42
C ALA A 255 4.21 2.89 3.50
N ASN A 256 3.41 1.94 3.95
CA ASN A 256 2.28 1.33 3.20
C ASN A 256 2.68 0.56 1.93
N MET A 257 3.96 0.23 1.75
CA MET A 257 4.38 -0.56 0.61
C MET A 257 4.53 -2.03 1.01
N PRO A 258 3.91 -2.96 0.26
CA PRO A 258 3.88 -4.38 0.63
C PRO A 258 5.25 -5.07 0.52
N ASN A 259 6.14 -4.53 -0.33
CA ASN A 259 7.45 -5.12 -0.56
C ASN A 259 8.45 -4.63 0.48
N VAL A 260 8.77 -5.47 1.44
CA VAL A 260 9.68 -5.15 2.55
C VAL A 260 11.12 -5.17 2.07
N ARG A 261 11.76 -4.00 2.06
CA ARG A 261 13.15 -3.81 1.62
C ARG A 261 13.99 -3.15 2.71
N GLY A 262 15.20 -3.68 2.89
CA GLY A 262 16.29 -2.94 3.54
C GLY A 262 16.95 -1.97 2.55
N LEU A 263 18.04 -1.32 2.97
CA LEU A 263 18.85 -0.53 2.04
C LEU A 263 19.69 -1.45 1.19
N GLY A 264 19.34 -1.58 -0.08
CA GLY A 264 19.90 -2.55 -1.03
C GLY A 264 19.40 -3.99 -0.85
N TRP A 265 19.03 -4.39 0.35
CA TRP A 265 18.69 -5.75 0.70
C TRP A 265 17.22 -6.08 0.48
N ASP A 266 16.96 -7.30 0.05
CA ASP A 266 15.64 -7.90 0.02
C ASP A 266 15.32 -8.58 1.37
N ILE A 267 14.12 -8.33 1.92
CA ILE A 267 13.67 -8.92 3.19
C ILE A 267 12.42 -9.77 2.96
N ASP A 268 11.35 -9.16 2.41
CA ASP A 268 10.11 -9.84 2.07
C ASP A 268 9.43 -9.16 0.87
N SER A 269 9.71 -9.69 -0.31
CA SER A 269 9.24 -9.19 -1.60
C SER A 269 9.11 -10.34 -2.60
N PRO A 270 8.64 -10.13 -3.83
CA PRO A 270 8.63 -11.17 -4.87
C PRO A 270 9.98 -11.81 -5.16
N PHE A 271 11.10 -11.20 -4.72
CA PHE A 271 12.45 -11.73 -4.90
C PHE A 271 12.96 -12.56 -3.72
N SER A 272 12.18 -12.69 -2.64
CA SER A 272 12.60 -13.36 -1.39
C SER A 272 12.47 -14.89 -1.42
N SER A 273 12.11 -15.50 -2.54
CA SER A 273 12.03 -16.98 -2.66
C SER A 273 13.32 -17.68 -2.28
N THR A 274 14.47 -17.01 -2.41
CA THR A 274 15.80 -17.49 -1.97
C THR A 274 15.88 -17.76 -0.47
N ARG A 275 14.98 -17.20 0.35
CA ARG A 275 14.84 -17.49 1.78
C ARG A 275 14.44 -18.95 2.04
N GLY A 276 13.75 -19.60 1.09
CA GLY A 276 13.10 -20.90 1.31
C GLY A 276 11.89 -20.78 2.23
N GLU A 277 11.38 -21.94 2.66
CA GLU A 277 10.15 -22.05 3.44
C GLU A 277 10.37 -22.01 4.97
N LEU A 278 11.61 -22.17 5.43
CA LEU A 278 11.90 -22.37 6.86
C LEU A 278 12.67 -21.22 7.52
N LEU A 279 13.44 -20.43 6.76
CA LEU A 279 14.10 -19.24 7.31
C LEU A 279 13.06 -18.14 7.56
N PRO A 280 13.16 -17.40 8.67
CA PRO A 280 12.12 -16.45 9.08
C PRO A 280 12.11 -15.17 8.23
N VAL A 281 10.98 -14.50 8.22
CA VAL A 281 10.92 -13.08 7.86
C VAL A 281 11.80 -12.31 8.85
N GLY A 282 12.72 -11.48 8.28
CA GLY A 282 13.76 -10.82 9.10
C GLY A 282 15.16 -11.29 8.75
N SER A 283 15.29 -12.43 8.09
CA SER A 283 16.44 -12.74 7.26
C SER A 283 16.39 -11.90 5.98
N PHE A 284 17.53 -11.69 5.35
CA PHE A 284 17.66 -10.81 4.19
C PHE A 284 18.69 -11.34 3.21
N GLY A 285 18.61 -10.91 1.99
CA GLY A 285 19.53 -11.38 0.96
C GLY A 285 19.43 -10.62 -0.35
N HIS A 286 20.06 -11.18 -1.37
CA HIS A 286 19.96 -10.71 -2.74
C HIS A 286 20.31 -11.83 -3.73
N THR A 287 19.86 -11.67 -4.97
CA THR A 287 20.14 -12.60 -6.06
C THR A 287 20.88 -11.90 -7.20
N GLY A 288 21.62 -12.67 -8.00
CA GLY A 288 22.24 -12.21 -9.24
C GLY A 288 21.67 -12.92 -10.46
N PHE A 289 21.58 -12.19 -11.55
CA PHE A 289 21.02 -12.68 -12.83
C PHE A 289 21.77 -13.90 -13.38
N THR A 290 23.09 -13.94 -13.20
CA THR A 290 23.95 -15.05 -13.60
C THR A 290 23.66 -16.37 -12.88
N GLY A 291 22.84 -16.33 -11.83
CA GLY A 291 22.44 -17.49 -11.03
C GLY A 291 22.97 -17.46 -9.60
N THR A 292 23.69 -16.42 -9.22
CA THR A 292 24.26 -16.24 -7.88
C THR A 292 23.23 -15.82 -6.85
N SER A 293 23.45 -16.14 -5.57
CA SER A 293 22.63 -15.68 -4.46
C SER A 293 23.38 -15.69 -3.12
N LEU A 294 23.01 -14.76 -2.25
CA LEU A 294 23.45 -14.66 -0.87
C LEU A 294 22.20 -14.43 -0.01
N TRP A 295 21.99 -15.25 1.01
CA TRP A 295 20.95 -15.06 2.01
C TRP A 295 21.52 -15.18 3.41
N ILE A 296 21.19 -14.25 4.29
CA ILE A 296 21.74 -14.11 5.64
C ILE A 296 20.61 -14.07 6.65
N ASP A 297 20.68 -14.92 7.67
CA ASP A 297 19.77 -14.92 8.81
C ASP A 297 20.51 -14.62 10.12
N PRO A 298 20.41 -13.40 10.63
CA PRO A 298 21.04 -13.04 11.90
C PRO A 298 20.49 -13.79 13.12
N THR A 299 19.25 -14.27 13.02
CA THR A 299 18.59 -14.91 14.16
C THR A 299 19.07 -16.34 14.42
N THR A 300 19.44 -17.02 13.36
CA THR A 300 20.05 -18.36 13.44
C THR A 300 21.56 -18.32 13.24
N ASN A 301 22.13 -17.12 13.06
CA ASN A 301 23.56 -16.92 12.79
C ASN A 301 24.02 -17.76 11.59
N THR A 302 23.25 -17.69 10.47
CA THR A 302 23.43 -18.53 9.30
C THR A 302 23.49 -17.69 8.03
N TYR A 303 24.34 -18.08 7.09
CA TYR A 303 24.27 -17.58 5.71
C TYR A 303 24.39 -18.69 4.69
N ILE A 304 23.74 -18.50 3.54
CA ILE A 304 23.70 -19.47 2.44
C ILE A 304 24.19 -18.73 1.18
N ILE A 305 25.21 -19.26 0.56
CA ILE A 305 25.80 -18.74 -0.67
C ILE A 305 25.68 -19.81 -1.75
N LEU A 306 24.99 -19.51 -2.84
CA LEU A 306 24.96 -20.30 -4.05
C LEU A 306 25.53 -19.48 -5.19
N LEU A 307 26.66 -19.90 -5.72
CA LEU A 307 27.26 -19.29 -6.92
C LEU A 307 27.15 -20.28 -8.09
N THR A 308 26.54 -19.84 -9.18
CA THR A 308 26.44 -20.62 -10.42
C THR A 308 26.48 -19.69 -11.63
N ASN A 309 26.73 -20.24 -12.80
CA ASN A 309 26.71 -19.54 -14.08
C ASN A 309 25.55 -20.03 -14.94
N ALA A 310 24.33 -19.90 -14.43
CA ALA A 310 23.10 -20.40 -15.04
C ALA A 310 22.86 -19.81 -16.45
N THR A 311 23.33 -18.62 -16.72
CA THR A 311 23.23 -17.92 -18.02
C THR A 311 23.97 -18.67 -19.17
N MET A 312 24.88 -19.60 -18.83
CA MET A 312 25.44 -20.50 -19.81
C MET A 312 24.44 -21.49 -20.44
N MET A 313 23.29 -21.68 -19.81
CA MET A 313 22.21 -22.54 -20.28
C MET A 313 21.13 -21.69 -20.95
N LYS A 314 20.63 -22.14 -22.11
CA LYS A 314 19.62 -21.40 -22.88
C LYS A 314 18.36 -21.06 -22.07
N ASP A 315 17.94 -21.98 -21.18
CA ASP A 315 16.74 -21.84 -20.34
C ASP A 315 17.12 -21.98 -18.87
N GLY A 316 18.30 -21.48 -18.48
CA GLY A 316 18.83 -21.59 -17.12
C GLY A 316 17.90 -20.92 -16.10
N ASN A 317 17.34 -21.70 -15.18
CA ASN A 317 16.49 -21.22 -14.11
C ASN A 317 16.93 -21.81 -12.77
N VAL A 318 17.16 -20.94 -11.81
CA VAL A 318 17.65 -21.29 -10.46
C VAL A 318 16.69 -20.93 -9.33
N ILE A 319 15.52 -20.41 -9.64
CA ILE A 319 14.57 -19.94 -8.61
C ILE A 319 14.16 -21.09 -7.69
N ALA A 320 13.65 -22.19 -8.26
CA ALA A 320 13.27 -23.37 -7.47
C ALA A 320 14.45 -23.95 -6.70
N LEU A 321 15.63 -24.05 -7.34
CA LEU A 321 16.85 -24.56 -6.69
C LEU A 321 17.23 -23.71 -5.46
N ARG A 322 17.17 -22.39 -5.54
CA ARG A 322 17.46 -21.49 -4.40
C ARG A 322 16.50 -21.73 -3.24
N THR A 323 15.19 -21.82 -3.54
CA THR A 323 14.13 -22.07 -2.54
C THR A 323 14.30 -23.43 -1.84
N GLU A 324 14.45 -24.49 -2.63
CA GLU A 324 14.63 -25.86 -2.13
C GLU A 324 15.91 -25.99 -1.30
N LEU A 325 17.00 -25.37 -1.76
CA LEU A 325 18.29 -25.41 -1.09
C LEU A 325 18.23 -24.73 0.27
N ALA A 326 17.68 -23.52 0.35
CA ALA A 326 17.55 -22.79 1.61
C ALA A 326 16.67 -23.54 2.61
N THR A 327 15.57 -24.15 2.13
CA THR A 327 14.70 -25.00 2.94
C THR A 327 15.45 -26.23 3.47
N ALA A 328 16.19 -26.93 2.59
CA ALA A 328 16.97 -28.11 2.99
C ALA A 328 18.10 -27.78 3.98
N VAL A 329 18.79 -26.64 3.78
CA VAL A 329 19.84 -26.18 4.70
C VAL A 329 19.24 -25.87 6.08
N ALA A 330 18.16 -25.11 6.14
CA ALA A 330 17.50 -24.76 7.39
C ALA A 330 17.00 -26.02 8.14
N ALA A 331 16.43 -26.99 7.42
CA ALA A 331 16.01 -28.27 8.00
C ALA A 331 17.20 -29.09 8.52
N ALA A 332 18.30 -29.16 7.74
CA ALA A 332 19.50 -29.94 8.09
C ALA A 332 20.23 -29.39 9.33
N LEU A 333 20.21 -28.08 9.53
CA LEU A 333 20.79 -27.41 10.70
C LEU A 333 19.93 -27.56 11.96
N ASN A 334 18.71 -28.11 11.84
CA ASN A 334 17.75 -28.29 12.95
C ASN A 334 17.58 -26.99 13.75
N LEU A 335 17.40 -25.88 13.05
CA LEU A 335 17.31 -24.55 13.64
C LEU A 335 16.02 -24.42 14.47
N ASN A 336 16.16 -24.09 15.75
CA ASN A 336 15.02 -23.78 16.60
C ASN A 336 14.78 -22.27 16.62
N PRO A 337 13.52 -21.81 16.47
CA PRO A 337 13.19 -20.40 16.61
C PRO A 337 13.55 -19.91 18.02
N SER A 338 14.52 -19.01 18.11
CA SER A 338 14.89 -18.36 19.38
C SER A 338 13.91 -17.24 19.72
N GLU A 339 13.88 -16.79 20.99
CA GLU A 339 13.12 -15.60 21.38
C GLU A 339 13.60 -14.34 20.67
N GLN A 340 14.89 -14.24 20.34
CA GLN A 340 15.44 -13.15 19.54
C GLN A 340 14.86 -13.13 18.12
N GLN A 341 14.60 -14.28 17.54
CA GLN A 341 13.97 -14.45 16.23
C GLN A 341 12.54 -13.87 16.22
N LYS A 342 11.75 -14.26 17.23
CA LYS A 342 10.39 -13.73 17.43
C LYS A 342 10.40 -12.20 17.62
N LEU A 343 11.36 -11.69 18.40
CA LEU A 343 11.54 -10.25 18.62
C LEU A 343 11.92 -9.51 17.34
N ARG A 344 12.78 -10.07 16.48
CA ARG A 344 13.15 -9.45 15.20
C ARG A 344 11.96 -9.39 14.23
N VAL A 345 11.21 -10.49 14.12
CA VAL A 345 9.97 -10.50 13.31
C VAL A 345 8.98 -9.46 13.83
N ALA A 346 8.76 -9.38 15.14
CA ALA A 346 7.90 -8.39 15.77
C ALA A 346 8.39 -6.95 15.53
N ARG A 347 9.71 -6.69 15.58
CA ARG A 347 10.29 -5.37 15.27
C ARG A 347 10.06 -4.98 13.82
N ILE A 348 10.21 -5.90 12.87
CA ILE A 348 10.00 -5.63 11.45
C ILE A 348 8.53 -5.33 11.17
N THR A 349 7.62 -6.10 11.73
CA THR A 349 6.18 -5.87 11.64
C THR A 349 5.80 -4.54 12.28
N GLY A 350 6.24 -4.28 13.51
CA GLY A 350 5.97 -3.02 14.22
C GLY A 350 6.62 -1.80 13.54
N TYR A 351 7.79 -1.96 12.93
CA TYR A 351 8.40 -0.89 12.14
C TYR A 351 7.56 -0.58 10.89
N ASN A 352 7.09 -1.58 10.18
CA ASN A 352 6.18 -1.39 9.04
C ASN A 352 4.91 -0.67 9.48
N GLU A 353 4.27 -1.12 10.55
CA GLU A 353 3.09 -0.46 11.11
C GLU A 353 3.36 1.00 11.50
N THR A 354 4.50 1.26 12.14
CA THR A 354 4.93 2.63 12.51
C THR A 354 5.21 3.49 11.28
N GLN A 355 5.88 2.94 10.26
CA GLN A 355 6.13 3.67 9.01
C GLN A 355 4.83 3.88 8.22
N MET A 356 3.93 2.92 8.26
CA MET A 356 2.58 3.05 7.72
C MET A 356 1.84 4.21 8.40
N ALA A 357 1.91 4.32 9.72
CA ALA A 357 1.35 5.43 10.46
C ALA A 357 2.06 6.78 10.14
N ALA A 358 3.39 6.82 10.15
CA ALA A 358 4.16 8.05 9.93
C ALA A 358 3.97 8.67 8.54
N ARG A 359 3.76 7.86 7.50
CA ARG A 359 3.54 8.35 6.13
C ARG A 359 2.22 9.11 5.96
N ARG A 360 1.27 8.86 6.84
CA ARG A 360 -0.07 9.45 6.80
C ARG A 360 -0.11 10.91 7.27
N ILE A 361 0.97 11.39 7.91
CA ILE A 361 1.11 12.76 8.40
C ILE A 361 1.56 13.73 7.30
N VAL A 362 1.97 13.24 6.14
CA VAL A 362 2.28 14.12 5.00
C VAL A 362 0.96 14.56 4.37
N VAL A 363 0.46 15.70 4.80
CA VAL A 363 -0.66 16.38 4.15
C VAL A 363 -0.21 16.70 2.73
N ARG A 364 -0.66 15.90 1.77
CA ARG A 364 -0.56 16.25 0.37
C ARG A 364 -1.68 17.23 0.07
N ASN A 365 -1.36 18.49 -0.21
CA ASN A 365 -2.28 19.40 -0.88
C ASN A 365 -2.30 19.04 -2.38
N GLY A 366 -2.68 17.80 -2.68
CA GLY A 366 -2.84 17.33 -4.04
C GLY A 366 -4.15 17.87 -4.64
N LYS A 367 -4.15 18.22 -5.90
CA LYS A 367 -5.39 18.50 -6.63
C LYS A 367 -5.93 17.18 -7.17
N VAL A 368 -6.90 16.61 -6.49
CA VAL A 368 -7.65 15.45 -6.98
C VAL A 368 -8.72 15.95 -7.95
N LEU A 369 -8.79 15.34 -9.12
CA LEU A 369 -9.92 15.51 -10.04
C LEU A 369 -10.97 14.47 -9.72
N LEU A 370 -12.17 14.91 -9.37
CA LEU A 370 -13.32 14.05 -9.08
C LEU A 370 -13.83 13.36 -10.36
N GLY A 371 -14.62 12.33 -10.23
CA GLY A 371 -15.23 11.67 -11.39
C GLY A 371 -15.95 12.61 -12.33
N ILE A 372 -16.62 13.65 -11.81
CA ILE A 372 -17.27 14.70 -12.64
C ILE A 372 -16.25 15.51 -13.44
N ASP A 373 -15.11 15.91 -12.86
CA ASP A 373 -14.07 16.66 -13.56
C ASP A 373 -13.48 15.82 -14.71
N VAL A 374 -13.26 14.53 -14.45
CA VAL A 374 -12.77 13.59 -15.46
C VAL A 374 -13.79 13.37 -16.57
N LEU A 375 -15.08 13.35 -16.26
CA LEU A 375 -16.17 13.27 -17.25
C LEU A 375 -16.20 14.52 -18.14
N GLU A 376 -16.03 15.71 -17.56
CA GLU A 376 -15.92 16.97 -18.31
C GLU A 376 -14.71 16.96 -19.26
N GLU A 377 -13.53 16.54 -18.79
CA GLU A 377 -12.33 16.40 -19.65
C GLU A 377 -12.53 15.42 -20.80
N ARG A 378 -13.29 14.35 -20.57
CA ARG A 378 -13.67 13.37 -21.60
C ARG A 378 -14.82 13.86 -22.50
N GLN A 379 -15.23 15.15 -22.38
CA GLN A 379 -16.29 15.76 -23.18
C GLN A 379 -17.60 14.94 -23.14
N PHE A 380 -17.91 14.39 -21.97
CA PHE A 380 -19.12 13.58 -21.72
C PHE A 380 -19.28 12.38 -22.65
N GLU A 381 -18.20 11.88 -23.25
CA GLU A 381 -18.22 10.74 -24.16
C GLU A 381 -18.90 9.50 -23.53
N PRO A 382 -18.69 9.15 -22.25
CA PRO A 382 -19.34 8.01 -21.60
C PRO A 382 -20.88 8.12 -21.48
N LEU A 383 -21.45 9.31 -21.69
CA LEU A 383 -22.91 9.53 -21.67
C LEU A 383 -23.55 9.47 -23.07
N LYS A 384 -22.76 9.28 -24.11
CA LYS A 384 -23.26 9.15 -25.48
C LYS A 384 -23.83 7.74 -25.69
N VAL A 385 -25.04 7.68 -26.25
CA VAL A 385 -25.73 6.43 -26.58
C VAL A 385 -25.76 6.25 -28.09
N PRO A 386 -25.36 5.13 -28.66
CA PRO A 386 -25.40 4.89 -30.10
C PRO A 386 -26.79 5.20 -30.68
N ASN A 387 -26.82 5.96 -31.78
CA ASN A 387 -28.02 6.36 -32.51
C ASN A 387 -29.01 7.28 -31.74
N VAL A 388 -28.59 7.87 -30.61
CA VAL A 388 -29.37 8.86 -29.86
C VAL A 388 -28.65 10.21 -29.91
N ALA A 389 -29.22 11.17 -30.62
CA ALA A 389 -28.59 12.47 -30.83
C ALA A 389 -28.50 13.30 -29.53
N THR A 390 -29.48 13.18 -28.65
CA THR A 390 -29.56 13.89 -27.37
C THR A 390 -30.04 12.93 -26.31
N PRO A 391 -29.13 12.18 -25.64
CA PRO A 391 -29.49 11.24 -24.59
C PRO A 391 -30.21 11.90 -23.42
N ARG A 392 -31.25 11.25 -22.94
CA ARG A 392 -32.04 11.64 -21.75
C ARG A 392 -31.34 11.10 -20.52
N ILE A 393 -30.86 12.00 -19.68
CA ILE A 393 -30.07 11.69 -18.49
C ILE A 393 -30.96 11.73 -17.24
N GLY A 394 -30.84 10.71 -16.39
CA GLY A 394 -31.31 10.74 -15.02
C GLY A 394 -30.11 10.83 -14.07
N LEU A 395 -30.11 11.77 -13.15
CA LEU A 395 -28.99 12.02 -12.23
C LEU A 395 -29.41 11.71 -10.79
N LEU A 396 -28.78 10.72 -10.16
CA LEU A 396 -28.83 10.51 -8.71
C LEU A 396 -27.77 11.38 -8.05
N THR A 397 -28.18 12.38 -7.28
CA THR A 397 -27.26 13.34 -6.64
C THR A 397 -27.91 14.10 -5.48
N ASN A 398 -27.08 14.84 -4.76
CA ASN A 398 -27.47 15.80 -3.76
C ASN A 398 -26.48 17.00 -3.78
N GLN A 399 -26.45 17.81 -2.72
CA GLN A 399 -25.56 18.98 -2.56
C GLN A 399 -24.07 18.65 -2.69
N THR A 400 -23.66 17.39 -2.45
CA THR A 400 -22.25 16.96 -2.58
C THR A 400 -21.81 16.79 -4.04
N GLY A 401 -22.76 16.69 -4.97
CA GLY A 401 -22.53 16.57 -6.39
C GLY A 401 -22.06 17.90 -7.01
N ILE A 402 -20.78 18.22 -6.81
CA ILE A 402 -20.11 19.41 -7.38
C ILE A 402 -18.81 19.02 -8.06
N ASP A 403 -18.38 19.81 -9.04
CA ASP A 403 -17.05 19.72 -9.66
C ASP A 403 -15.98 20.41 -8.77
N SER A 404 -14.72 20.32 -9.16
CA SER A 404 -13.60 20.96 -8.45
C SER A 404 -13.66 22.50 -8.41
N ARG A 405 -14.54 23.12 -9.19
CA ARG A 405 -14.80 24.58 -9.25
C ARG A 405 -16.01 24.96 -8.41
N GLY A 406 -16.70 24.00 -7.79
CA GLY A 406 -17.90 24.20 -6.98
C GLY A 406 -19.20 24.30 -7.79
N LYS A 407 -19.19 23.97 -9.10
CA LYS A 407 -20.39 23.94 -9.92
C LYS A 407 -21.16 22.64 -9.70
N ARG A 408 -22.48 22.72 -9.47
CA ARG A 408 -23.32 21.54 -9.26
C ARG A 408 -23.31 20.64 -10.51
N THR A 409 -23.20 19.34 -10.32
CA THR A 409 -23.31 18.35 -11.41
C THR A 409 -24.64 18.47 -12.16
N ILE A 410 -25.72 18.89 -11.48
CA ILE A 410 -27.00 19.25 -12.10
C ILE A 410 -26.79 20.32 -13.18
N ASP A 411 -26.12 21.42 -12.85
CA ASP A 411 -25.89 22.53 -13.77
C ASP A 411 -24.92 22.18 -14.90
N VAL A 412 -23.91 21.35 -14.58
CA VAL A 412 -22.94 20.85 -15.56
C VAL A 412 -23.66 20.03 -16.63
N LEU A 413 -24.47 19.05 -16.24
CA LEU A 413 -25.19 18.20 -17.21
C LEU A 413 -26.29 18.96 -17.96
N TRP A 414 -27.02 19.86 -17.26
CA TRP A 414 -28.09 20.66 -17.89
C TRP A 414 -27.56 21.62 -18.94
N GLN A 415 -26.37 22.20 -18.75
CA GLN A 415 -25.77 23.17 -19.69
C GLN A 415 -24.97 22.49 -20.81
N THR A 416 -24.75 21.18 -20.75
CA THR A 416 -23.90 20.48 -21.73
C THR A 416 -24.64 20.28 -23.05
N PRO A 417 -24.18 20.85 -24.17
CA PRO A 417 -24.80 20.65 -25.46
C PRO A 417 -24.84 19.20 -25.89
N GLY A 418 -25.96 18.73 -26.41
CA GLY A 418 -26.13 17.35 -26.87
C GLY A 418 -26.52 16.37 -25.76
N LEU A 419 -26.73 16.84 -24.52
CA LEU A 419 -27.35 16.08 -23.43
C LEU A 419 -28.68 16.71 -23.01
N ARG A 420 -29.57 15.93 -22.42
CA ARG A 420 -30.83 16.41 -21.83
C ARG A 420 -31.03 15.81 -20.44
N LEU A 421 -30.90 16.63 -19.41
CA LEU A 421 -31.20 16.22 -18.05
C LEU A 421 -32.74 16.19 -17.86
N ASP A 422 -33.33 15.00 -17.78
CA ASP A 422 -34.78 14.78 -17.72
C ASP A 422 -35.29 14.51 -16.30
N ALA A 423 -34.43 13.99 -15.42
CA ALA A 423 -34.81 13.65 -14.05
C ALA A 423 -33.63 13.79 -13.10
N ILE A 424 -33.90 14.26 -11.89
CA ILE A 424 -33.00 14.22 -10.75
C ILE A 424 -33.60 13.28 -9.72
N PHE A 425 -32.76 12.45 -9.09
CA PHE A 425 -33.16 11.59 -7.98
C PHE A 425 -32.40 12.03 -6.75
N SER A 426 -33.09 12.26 -5.64
CA SER A 426 -32.48 12.71 -4.41
C SER A 426 -32.56 11.62 -3.33
N PRO A 427 -31.41 11.25 -2.71
CA PRO A 427 -31.36 10.26 -1.64
C PRO A 427 -31.84 10.87 -0.29
N GLU A 428 -31.54 10.16 0.79
CA GLU A 428 -31.73 10.66 2.16
C GLU A 428 -31.20 12.09 2.31
N HIS A 429 -31.89 12.90 3.11
CA HIS A 429 -31.67 14.34 3.30
C HIS A 429 -32.07 15.24 2.13
N GLY A 430 -32.56 14.69 1.01
CA GLY A 430 -32.99 15.46 -0.15
C GLY A 430 -31.86 16.03 -1.00
N VAL A 431 -32.19 16.72 -2.08
CA VAL A 431 -31.20 17.30 -3.00
C VAL A 431 -30.37 18.42 -2.38
N SER A 432 -30.90 19.10 -1.35
CA SER A 432 -30.18 20.15 -0.59
C SER A 432 -29.38 19.61 0.60
N GLY A 433 -29.55 18.34 0.98
CA GLY A 433 -28.89 17.71 2.11
C GLY A 433 -29.27 18.25 3.49
N THR A 434 -30.40 18.95 3.59
CA THR A 434 -30.82 19.65 4.81
C THR A 434 -32.01 19.01 5.53
N ALA A 435 -32.72 18.11 4.87
CA ALA A 435 -33.89 17.45 5.44
C ALA A 435 -33.47 16.35 6.43
N ASP A 436 -33.92 16.41 7.66
CA ASP A 436 -33.77 15.39 8.70
C ASP A 436 -35.14 14.75 9.02
N THR A 437 -35.76 14.22 7.94
CA THR A 437 -37.12 13.64 8.01
C THR A 437 -37.22 12.53 6.93
N THR A 438 -38.11 11.56 7.18
CA THR A 438 -38.44 10.51 6.20
C THR A 438 -39.49 10.94 5.18
N ASP A 439 -40.15 12.10 5.39
CA ASP A 439 -41.16 12.63 4.48
C ASP A 439 -40.55 13.67 3.53
N ILE A 440 -39.84 13.19 2.51
CA ILE A 440 -39.23 14.00 1.46
C ILE A 440 -40.05 13.79 0.17
N GLY A 441 -40.83 14.79 -0.19
CA GLY A 441 -41.67 14.75 -1.40
C GLY A 441 -40.90 15.02 -2.69
N ASN A 442 -41.53 14.71 -3.83
CA ASN A 442 -41.05 15.10 -5.13
C ASN A 442 -41.20 16.62 -5.33
N THR A 443 -40.25 17.23 -6.04
CA THR A 443 -40.21 18.66 -6.31
C THR A 443 -39.55 18.95 -7.68
N HIS A 444 -39.12 20.17 -7.93
CA HIS A 444 -38.34 20.56 -9.12
C HIS A 444 -37.12 21.35 -8.69
N ASP A 445 -36.03 21.20 -9.43
CA ASP A 445 -34.83 22.03 -9.19
C ASP A 445 -35.15 23.49 -9.52
N PRO A 446 -34.90 24.44 -8.58
CA PRO A 446 -35.35 25.83 -8.74
C PRO A 446 -34.66 26.58 -9.88
N LEU A 447 -33.49 26.14 -10.33
CA LEU A 447 -32.72 26.80 -11.39
C LEU A 447 -32.99 26.21 -12.78
N THR A 448 -33.12 24.89 -12.89
CA THR A 448 -33.27 24.19 -14.16
C THR A 448 -34.69 23.76 -14.46
N ASN A 449 -35.57 23.81 -13.46
CA ASN A 449 -36.95 23.29 -13.50
C ASN A 449 -37.05 21.79 -13.83
N VAL A 450 -35.96 21.03 -13.68
CA VAL A 450 -35.93 19.58 -13.87
C VAL A 450 -36.65 18.91 -12.68
N PRO A 451 -37.55 17.90 -12.91
CA PRO A 451 -38.23 17.23 -11.82
C PRO A 451 -37.25 16.46 -10.93
N ILE A 452 -37.44 16.57 -9.63
CA ILE A 452 -36.70 15.85 -8.58
C ILE A 452 -37.63 14.79 -7.99
N TYR A 453 -37.21 13.54 -8.05
CA TYR A 453 -37.88 12.40 -7.46
C TYR A 453 -37.13 11.99 -6.18
N SER A 454 -37.84 11.97 -5.04
CA SER A 454 -37.29 11.43 -3.82
C SER A 454 -37.16 9.90 -3.92
N VAL A 455 -35.98 9.39 -3.54
CA VAL A 455 -35.71 7.94 -3.42
C VAL A 455 -35.37 7.62 -1.95
N TYR A 456 -36.09 8.27 -1.04
CA TYR A 456 -36.04 8.05 0.40
C TYR A 456 -37.44 8.05 1.03
N GLY A 457 -37.62 7.27 2.08
CA GLY A 457 -38.89 7.16 2.78
C GLY A 457 -38.94 6.01 3.78
N ASP A 458 -40.12 5.77 4.33
CA ASP A 458 -40.40 4.79 5.38
C ASP A 458 -40.58 3.34 4.89
N SER A 459 -40.60 3.12 3.59
CA SER A 459 -40.76 1.80 2.99
C SER A 459 -39.77 1.54 1.87
N ASP A 460 -39.47 0.27 1.61
CA ASP A 460 -38.56 -0.14 0.54
C ASP A 460 -39.02 0.38 -0.84
N ALA A 461 -40.34 0.39 -1.08
CA ALA A 461 -40.90 0.90 -2.33
C ALA A 461 -40.61 2.40 -2.56
N LYS A 462 -40.57 3.23 -1.49
CA LYS A 462 -40.23 4.66 -1.57
C LYS A 462 -38.73 4.90 -1.74
N ARG A 463 -37.89 3.95 -1.33
CA ARG A 463 -36.43 4.03 -1.40
C ARG A 463 -35.89 3.61 -2.76
N ARG A 464 -36.69 2.91 -3.55
CA ARG A 464 -36.29 2.46 -4.91
C ARG A 464 -36.66 3.49 -5.97
N PRO A 465 -35.85 3.65 -7.02
CA PRO A 465 -36.17 4.58 -8.10
C PRO A 465 -37.44 4.16 -8.84
N PRO A 466 -38.32 5.13 -9.19
CA PRO A 466 -39.59 4.82 -9.89
C PRO A 466 -39.31 4.34 -11.31
N MET A 467 -39.58 3.06 -11.58
CA MET A 467 -39.32 2.42 -12.86
C MET A 467 -40.00 3.11 -14.06
N ALA A 468 -41.17 3.74 -13.84
CA ALA A 468 -41.84 4.54 -14.86
C ALA A 468 -41.01 5.75 -15.34
N VAL A 469 -40.13 6.28 -14.50
CA VAL A 469 -39.18 7.34 -14.85
C VAL A 469 -37.93 6.73 -15.47
N ILE A 470 -37.34 5.72 -14.84
CA ILE A 470 -36.10 5.05 -15.30
C ILE A 470 -36.28 4.55 -16.76
N ASN A 471 -37.42 3.95 -17.11
CA ASN A 471 -37.66 3.43 -18.45
C ASN A 471 -37.65 4.50 -19.55
N LYS A 472 -37.87 5.76 -19.19
CA LYS A 472 -37.87 6.91 -20.15
C LYS A 472 -36.47 7.48 -20.38
N LEU A 473 -35.49 7.14 -19.54
CA LEU A 473 -34.11 7.62 -19.63
C LEU A 473 -33.31 6.80 -20.65
N ASP A 474 -32.22 7.36 -21.11
CA ASP A 474 -31.27 6.68 -21.95
C ASP A 474 -29.97 6.33 -21.18
N VAL A 475 -29.60 7.14 -20.19
CA VAL A 475 -28.46 6.90 -19.30
C VAL A 475 -28.80 7.33 -17.87
N ILE A 476 -28.32 6.59 -16.88
CA ILE A 476 -28.39 6.95 -15.47
C ILE A 476 -26.98 7.38 -15.02
N VAL A 477 -26.88 8.52 -14.34
CA VAL A 477 -25.63 9.01 -13.74
C VAL A 477 -25.78 9.05 -12.24
N VAL A 478 -24.76 8.63 -11.52
CA VAL A 478 -24.67 8.68 -10.05
C VAL A 478 -23.50 9.57 -9.66
N ASP A 479 -23.77 10.57 -8.82
CA ASP A 479 -22.76 11.47 -8.27
C ASP A 479 -23.08 11.77 -6.80
N LEU A 480 -22.57 10.97 -5.89
CA LEU A 480 -22.80 11.03 -4.46
C LEU A 480 -21.49 10.89 -3.67
N GLN A 481 -21.35 11.66 -2.59
CA GLN A 481 -20.26 11.52 -1.63
C GLN A 481 -20.67 10.52 -0.53
N ASP A 482 -20.09 9.34 -0.56
CA ASP A 482 -20.15 8.38 0.54
C ASP A 482 -19.25 8.79 1.72
N VAL A 483 -19.46 8.19 2.90
CA VAL A 483 -18.69 8.51 4.12
C VAL A 483 -17.80 7.39 4.63
N GLY A 484 -17.78 6.24 3.95
CA GLY A 484 -16.91 5.10 4.28
C GLY A 484 -17.44 4.18 5.37
N ALA A 485 -18.74 4.26 5.72
CA ALA A 485 -19.39 3.45 6.74
C ALA A 485 -20.60 2.69 6.16
N ARG A 486 -20.60 1.33 6.30
CA ARG A 486 -21.60 0.41 5.72
C ARG A 486 -23.06 0.84 5.88
N PHE A 487 -23.41 1.38 7.03
CA PHE A 487 -24.80 1.78 7.32
C PHE A 487 -25.16 3.18 6.83
N TYR A 488 -24.24 3.84 6.08
CA TYR A 488 -24.57 5.10 5.41
C TYR A 488 -25.35 4.80 4.14
N THR A 489 -26.59 5.27 4.07
CA THR A 489 -27.61 4.79 3.16
C THR A 489 -27.36 5.04 1.66
N TYR A 490 -26.35 5.84 1.32
CA TYR A 490 -26.04 6.17 -0.08
C TYR A 490 -25.49 4.94 -0.85
N GLU A 491 -24.78 4.03 -0.18
CA GLU A 491 -24.35 2.80 -0.80
C GLU A 491 -25.52 1.88 -1.14
N THR A 492 -26.54 1.79 -0.26
CA THR A 492 -27.76 1.03 -0.54
C THR A 492 -28.55 1.67 -1.67
N THR A 493 -28.66 3.01 -1.66
CA THR A 493 -29.33 3.75 -2.75
C THR A 493 -28.62 3.50 -4.09
N LEU A 494 -27.28 3.50 -4.13
CA LEU A 494 -26.51 3.09 -5.31
C LEU A 494 -26.88 1.69 -5.77
N GLY A 495 -26.93 0.71 -4.86
CA GLY A 495 -27.31 -0.68 -5.17
C GLY A 495 -28.69 -0.77 -5.82
N TYR A 496 -29.66 -0.04 -5.30
CA TYR A 496 -31.01 0.00 -5.88
C TYR A 496 -31.03 0.62 -7.29
N PHE A 497 -30.15 1.58 -7.58
CA PHE A 497 -30.02 2.15 -8.92
C PHE A 497 -29.33 1.17 -9.89
N LEU A 498 -28.35 0.39 -9.44
CA LEU A 498 -27.77 -0.68 -10.24
C LEU A 498 -28.82 -1.73 -10.64
N GLU A 499 -29.63 -2.19 -9.67
CA GLU A 499 -30.73 -3.13 -9.93
C GLU A 499 -31.77 -2.56 -10.91
N ALA A 500 -32.14 -1.29 -10.74
CA ALA A 500 -33.09 -0.64 -11.62
C ALA A 500 -32.54 -0.44 -13.04
N ALA A 501 -31.26 -0.08 -13.17
CA ALA A 501 -30.57 0.05 -14.44
C ALA A 501 -30.51 -1.28 -15.21
N ALA A 502 -30.12 -2.38 -14.53
CA ALA A 502 -30.11 -3.72 -15.08
C ALA A 502 -31.50 -4.15 -15.56
N LYS A 503 -32.53 -3.99 -14.73
CA LYS A 503 -33.92 -4.30 -15.04
C LYS A 503 -34.44 -3.52 -16.24
N ALA A 504 -34.08 -2.24 -16.37
CA ALA A 504 -34.48 -1.38 -17.46
C ALA A 504 -33.57 -1.52 -18.70
N LYS A 505 -32.49 -2.28 -18.60
CA LYS A 505 -31.43 -2.39 -19.62
C LYS A 505 -30.89 -1.02 -20.05
N LYS A 506 -30.58 -0.18 -19.05
CA LYS A 506 -30.02 1.17 -19.24
C LYS A 506 -28.59 1.21 -18.74
N PRO A 507 -27.66 1.84 -19.49
CA PRO A 507 -26.32 2.11 -18.97
C PRO A 507 -26.39 3.00 -17.72
N ILE A 508 -25.54 2.67 -16.75
CA ILE A 508 -25.36 3.45 -15.52
C ILE A 508 -23.91 3.88 -15.39
N VAL A 509 -23.68 5.19 -15.19
CA VAL A 509 -22.37 5.80 -15.07
C VAL A 509 -22.20 6.35 -13.66
N VAL A 510 -21.23 5.83 -12.92
CA VAL A 510 -20.90 6.27 -11.56
C VAL A 510 -19.69 7.19 -11.60
N LEU A 511 -19.85 8.43 -11.14
CA LEU A 511 -18.79 9.42 -11.01
C LEU A 511 -18.14 9.23 -9.64
N ASP A 512 -16.91 8.72 -9.63
CA ASP A 512 -16.28 8.32 -8.38
C ASP A 512 -15.82 9.52 -7.53
N ARG A 513 -15.84 9.34 -6.21
CA ARG A 513 -15.47 10.33 -5.19
C ARG A 513 -14.60 9.71 -4.11
N PRO A 514 -13.73 10.52 -3.43
CA PRO A 514 -12.86 10.02 -2.38
C PRO A 514 -13.66 9.35 -1.26
N ASN A 515 -13.16 8.23 -0.74
CA ASN A 515 -13.57 7.80 0.59
C ASN A 515 -12.98 8.81 1.60
N PRO A 516 -13.80 9.57 2.34
CA PRO A 516 -13.31 10.72 3.11
C PRO A 516 -12.42 10.32 4.28
N ILE A 517 -12.64 9.13 4.82
CA ILE A 517 -11.89 8.58 5.94
C ILE A 517 -10.82 7.58 5.48
N THR A 518 -10.26 7.79 4.29
CA THR A 518 -9.27 6.98 3.57
C THR A 518 -9.75 5.59 3.11
N GLY A 519 -9.19 5.10 2.03
CA GLY A 519 -9.42 3.74 1.52
C GLY A 519 -8.50 2.68 2.13
N SER A 520 -7.53 3.08 2.96
CA SER A 520 -6.54 2.16 3.53
C SER A 520 -7.07 1.35 4.70
N TYR A 521 -8.02 1.88 5.47
CA TYR A 521 -8.56 1.20 6.64
C TYR A 521 -9.83 0.42 6.32
N VAL A 522 -9.80 -0.85 6.76
CA VAL A 522 -10.97 -1.73 6.81
C VAL A 522 -11.08 -2.19 8.26
N GLN A 523 -12.17 -1.82 8.93
CA GLN A 523 -12.30 -1.97 10.37
C GLN A 523 -13.72 -2.37 10.76
N GLY A 524 -13.81 -3.06 11.90
CA GLY A 524 -15.08 -3.52 12.46
C GLY A 524 -15.60 -4.83 11.83
N PRO A 525 -16.59 -5.47 12.46
CA PRO A 525 -17.10 -6.75 11.99
C PRO A 525 -17.88 -6.61 10.67
N ILE A 526 -17.81 -7.66 9.86
CA ILE A 526 -18.64 -7.81 8.65
C ILE A 526 -20.06 -8.17 9.08
N SER A 527 -21.06 -7.62 8.39
CA SER A 527 -22.46 -7.95 8.68
C SER A 527 -22.79 -9.41 8.35
N ASP A 528 -23.61 -10.05 9.20
CA ASP A 528 -24.03 -11.46 9.10
C ASP A 528 -25.55 -11.65 8.98
N ALA A 529 -26.29 -10.57 8.77
CA ALA A 529 -27.76 -10.62 8.65
C ALA A 529 -28.23 -10.36 7.22
N GLN A 530 -29.52 -10.54 6.99
CA GLN A 530 -30.19 -10.28 5.71
C GLN A 530 -30.05 -8.83 5.27
N GLU A 531 -30.17 -8.61 3.98
CA GLU A 531 -30.19 -7.29 3.34
C GLU A 531 -31.24 -6.38 3.96
N SER A 532 -30.83 -5.13 4.18
CA SER A 532 -31.69 -4.05 4.67
C SER A 532 -31.18 -2.72 4.14
N PHE A 533 -31.92 -1.63 4.45
CA PHE A 533 -31.51 -0.29 4.00
C PHE A 533 -30.19 0.22 4.63
N VAL A 534 -29.71 -0.38 5.72
CA VAL A 534 -28.43 -0.10 6.39
C VAL A 534 -27.43 -1.25 6.24
N ASN A 535 -27.74 -2.22 5.38
CA ASN A 535 -26.94 -3.43 5.15
C ASN A 535 -27.25 -4.03 3.77
N TYR A 536 -26.80 -3.37 2.70
CA TYR A 536 -27.09 -3.81 1.33
C TYR A 536 -26.27 -5.03 0.91
N PHE A 537 -25.03 -5.11 1.42
CA PHE A 537 -24.08 -6.19 1.16
C PHE A 537 -23.28 -6.49 2.42
N PRO A 538 -22.78 -7.73 2.62
CA PRO A 538 -21.90 -8.06 3.75
C PRO A 538 -20.57 -7.28 3.68
N LEU A 539 -20.55 -6.09 4.30
CA LEU A 539 -19.39 -5.22 4.40
C LEU A 539 -18.94 -5.08 5.84
N PRO A 540 -17.65 -4.78 6.07
CA PRO A 540 -17.17 -4.28 7.36
C PRO A 540 -17.84 -2.96 7.72
N VAL A 541 -17.88 -2.61 9.00
CA VAL A 541 -18.42 -1.32 9.46
C VAL A 541 -17.74 -0.16 8.75
N ARG A 542 -16.41 -0.17 8.64
CA ARG A 542 -15.61 0.76 7.83
C ARG A 542 -15.02 -0.01 6.66
N HIS A 543 -15.54 0.17 5.45
CA HIS A 543 -15.25 -0.71 4.31
C HIS A 543 -14.01 -0.31 3.50
N GLY A 544 -13.52 0.93 3.61
CA GLY A 544 -12.31 1.39 2.92
C GLY A 544 -12.39 1.35 1.38
N MET A 545 -13.56 1.56 0.82
CA MET A 545 -13.82 1.59 -0.63
C MET A 545 -14.45 2.92 -1.05
N THR A 546 -14.25 3.33 -2.31
CA THR A 546 -14.96 4.46 -2.91
C THR A 546 -16.34 4.04 -3.41
N ILE A 547 -17.21 5.00 -3.70
CA ILE A 547 -18.56 4.72 -4.22
C ILE A 547 -18.50 3.99 -5.58
N GLY A 548 -17.51 4.29 -6.42
CA GLY A 548 -17.29 3.61 -7.70
C GLY A 548 -16.78 2.17 -7.51
N GLU A 549 -15.93 1.93 -6.53
CA GLU A 549 -15.47 0.58 -6.17
C GLU A 549 -16.60 -0.27 -5.59
N LEU A 550 -17.45 0.31 -4.75
CA LEU A 550 -18.68 -0.35 -4.25
C LEU A 550 -19.64 -0.69 -5.38
N ALA A 551 -19.81 0.19 -6.36
CA ALA A 551 -20.65 -0.09 -7.53
C ALA A 551 -20.17 -1.34 -8.28
N LYS A 552 -18.86 -1.47 -8.51
CA LYS A 552 -18.28 -2.65 -9.16
C LYS A 552 -18.48 -3.92 -8.33
N LEU A 553 -18.20 -3.83 -7.02
CA LEU A 553 -18.36 -4.94 -6.09
C LEU A 553 -19.82 -5.42 -6.06
N PHE A 554 -20.78 -4.52 -5.89
CA PHE A 554 -22.20 -4.89 -5.85
C PHE A 554 -22.67 -5.49 -7.16
N ASN A 555 -22.27 -4.89 -8.30
CA ASN A 555 -22.66 -5.37 -9.61
C ASN A 555 -22.22 -6.82 -9.86
N GLU A 556 -21.01 -7.18 -9.48
CA GLU A 556 -20.44 -8.50 -9.70
C GLU A 556 -20.86 -9.50 -8.63
N GLU A 557 -20.67 -9.20 -7.34
CA GLU A 557 -20.89 -10.17 -6.25
C GLU A 557 -22.39 -10.45 -6.01
N LYS A 558 -23.29 -9.50 -6.33
CA LYS A 558 -24.74 -9.73 -6.30
C LYS A 558 -25.31 -10.19 -7.66
N HIS A 559 -24.48 -10.36 -8.69
CA HIS A 559 -24.90 -10.75 -10.04
C HIS A 559 -26.02 -9.86 -10.59
N ILE A 560 -25.86 -8.53 -10.45
CA ILE A 560 -26.86 -7.56 -10.88
C ILE A 560 -26.86 -7.43 -12.40
N ASP A 561 -25.70 -7.60 -13.04
CA ASP A 561 -25.48 -7.53 -14.49
C ASP A 561 -25.89 -6.18 -15.10
N ALA A 562 -25.71 -5.07 -14.35
CA ALA A 562 -25.92 -3.73 -14.88
C ALA A 562 -24.81 -3.36 -15.88
N ASP A 563 -25.18 -2.65 -16.95
CA ASP A 563 -24.22 -2.04 -17.87
C ASP A 563 -23.54 -0.83 -17.19
N LEU A 564 -22.55 -1.15 -16.33
CA LEU A 564 -21.91 -0.22 -15.42
C LEU A 564 -20.63 0.34 -16.02
N THR A 565 -20.52 1.66 -16.05
CA THR A 565 -19.26 2.39 -16.27
C THR A 565 -18.92 3.21 -15.04
N VAL A 566 -17.73 3.06 -14.50
CA VAL A 566 -17.21 3.92 -13.43
C VAL A 566 -16.24 4.93 -14.03
N ILE A 567 -16.42 6.21 -13.75
CA ILE A 567 -15.47 7.28 -14.10
C ILE A 567 -14.57 7.49 -12.89
N PRO A 568 -13.34 6.98 -12.91
CA PRO A 568 -12.45 7.08 -11.76
C PRO A 568 -11.97 8.52 -11.56
N MET A 569 -11.62 8.84 -10.33
CA MET A 569 -10.88 10.05 -9.99
C MET A 569 -9.47 10.01 -10.60
N ARG A 570 -8.80 11.17 -10.64
CA ARG A 570 -7.39 11.24 -10.98
C ARG A 570 -6.61 11.98 -9.90
N GLY A 571 -5.50 11.36 -9.45
CA GLY A 571 -4.61 11.92 -8.44
C GLY A 571 -4.98 11.59 -7.00
N TRP A 572 -6.08 10.87 -6.74
CA TRP A 572 -6.38 10.32 -5.42
C TRP A 572 -5.59 9.04 -5.18
N LEU A 573 -5.03 8.92 -3.98
CA LEU A 573 -4.36 7.71 -3.51
C LEU A 573 -5.18 7.10 -2.38
N ARG A 574 -5.17 5.79 -2.29
CA ARG A 574 -5.94 5.02 -1.29
C ARG A 574 -5.70 5.47 0.15
N GLY A 575 -4.49 5.91 0.47
CA GLY A 575 -4.12 6.44 1.78
C GLY A 575 -4.54 7.89 2.05
N ASP A 576 -5.08 8.59 1.07
CA ASP A 576 -5.45 10.00 1.24
C ASP A 576 -6.73 10.13 2.07
N TRP A 577 -6.70 11.03 3.06
CA TRP A 577 -7.88 11.54 3.72
C TRP A 577 -8.49 12.68 2.90
N PHE A 578 -9.75 13.01 3.13
CA PHE A 578 -10.43 14.03 2.32
C PHE A 578 -9.71 15.38 2.33
N ASP A 579 -9.16 15.80 3.46
CA ASP A 579 -8.44 17.08 3.61
C ASP A 579 -7.13 17.15 2.81
N SER A 580 -6.59 16.01 2.38
CA SER A 580 -5.42 15.98 1.50
C SER A 580 -5.75 16.02 0.01
N THR A 581 -7.02 15.95 -0.36
CA THR A 581 -7.46 15.91 -1.77
C THR A 581 -7.50 17.29 -2.43
N GLY A 582 -7.54 18.36 -1.65
CA GLY A 582 -7.79 19.72 -2.14
C GLY A 582 -9.26 19.99 -2.54
N ALA A 583 -10.15 19.00 -2.41
CA ALA A 583 -11.58 19.19 -2.64
C ALA A 583 -12.24 19.92 -1.44
N VAL A 584 -13.31 20.63 -1.72
CA VAL A 584 -14.10 21.32 -0.68
C VAL A 584 -15.00 20.31 0.03
N TRP A 585 -14.94 20.28 1.38
CA TRP A 585 -15.88 19.49 2.16
C TRP A 585 -17.29 20.06 2.07
N ILE A 586 -18.19 19.28 1.51
CA ILE A 586 -19.63 19.57 1.54
C ILE A 586 -20.25 18.54 2.46
N SER A 587 -20.92 19.00 3.53
CA SER A 587 -21.57 18.14 4.51
C SER A 587 -22.51 17.14 3.82
N PRO A 588 -22.23 15.84 3.84
CA PRO A 588 -23.08 14.86 3.15
C PRO A 588 -24.42 14.65 3.86
N SER A 589 -24.51 15.03 5.13
CA SER A 589 -25.76 15.06 5.92
C SER A 589 -25.74 16.22 6.91
N PRO A 590 -26.89 16.60 7.51
CA PRO A 590 -26.95 17.69 8.48
C PRO A 590 -26.07 17.49 9.73
N ASN A 591 -25.71 16.24 10.03
CA ASN A 591 -24.95 15.86 11.22
C ASN A 591 -23.53 15.35 10.89
N LEU A 592 -23.03 15.52 9.65
CA LEU A 592 -21.65 15.23 9.25
C LEU A 592 -21.03 16.48 8.62
N ARG A 593 -20.73 17.48 9.43
CA ARG A 593 -20.31 18.82 9.01
C ARG A 593 -18.80 18.94 8.81
N SER A 594 -18.04 18.01 9.40
CA SER A 594 -16.57 18.01 9.35
C SER A 594 -16.02 16.62 9.08
N LEU A 595 -14.74 16.57 8.67
CA LEU A 595 -14.02 15.31 8.52
C LEU A 595 -13.83 14.60 9.86
N GLU A 596 -13.72 15.32 10.97
CA GLU A 596 -13.60 14.73 12.31
C GLU A 596 -14.87 13.96 12.70
N GLU A 597 -16.04 14.55 12.43
CA GLU A 597 -17.33 13.87 12.61
C GLU A 597 -17.44 12.61 11.76
N ALA A 598 -17.03 12.69 10.48
CA ALA A 598 -16.99 11.53 9.59
C ALA A 598 -16.00 10.46 10.06
N THR A 599 -14.88 10.84 10.67
CA THR A 599 -13.87 9.92 11.23
C THR A 599 -14.42 9.14 12.42
N LEU A 600 -15.19 9.78 13.30
CA LEU A 600 -15.79 9.16 14.47
C LEU A 600 -17.08 8.38 14.15
N TYR A 601 -17.75 8.75 13.07
CA TYR A 601 -19.08 8.21 12.69
C TYR A 601 -19.16 6.68 12.65
N PRO A 602 -18.21 5.92 12.09
CA PRO A 602 -18.31 4.46 12.06
C PRO A 602 -18.40 3.78 13.44
N GLY A 603 -17.89 4.43 14.47
CA GLY A 603 -17.97 3.94 15.84
C GLY A 603 -19.15 4.52 16.62
N ILE A 604 -19.30 5.85 16.60
CA ILE A 604 -20.28 6.53 17.44
C ILE A 604 -21.72 6.28 16.97
N ALA A 605 -21.94 6.12 15.67
CA ALA A 605 -23.26 5.75 15.17
C ALA A 605 -23.74 4.39 15.68
N LEU A 606 -22.86 3.44 15.97
CA LEU A 606 -23.24 2.12 16.52
C LEU A 606 -24.03 2.23 17.83
N ILE A 607 -23.73 3.24 18.66
CA ILE A 607 -24.41 3.45 19.95
C ILE A 607 -25.59 4.43 19.85
N GLU A 608 -25.83 5.05 18.71
CA GLU A 608 -26.91 6.02 18.53
C GLU A 608 -28.30 5.43 18.82
N THR A 609 -28.53 4.20 18.43
CA THR A 609 -29.80 3.50 18.63
C THR A 609 -30.03 3.05 20.08
N THR A 610 -29.03 3.15 20.94
CA THR A 610 -29.08 2.66 22.34
C THR A 610 -29.68 3.62 23.36
N GLY A 611 -30.24 4.75 22.89
CA GLY A 611 -30.86 5.74 23.77
C GLY A 611 -29.88 6.71 24.44
N VAL A 612 -28.69 6.85 23.88
CA VAL A 612 -27.68 7.86 24.26
C VAL A 612 -27.76 9.04 23.29
N SER A 613 -27.55 10.27 23.77
CA SER A 613 -27.27 11.38 22.86
C SER A 613 -25.87 11.26 22.29
N VAL A 614 -25.80 11.23 20.98
CA VAL A 614 -24.53 11.27 20.22
C VAL A 614 -24.24 12.68 19.68
N GLY A 615 -24.76 13.69 20.34
CA GLY A 615 -24.52 15.09 19.98
C GLY A 615 -25.38 15.64 18.85
N ARG A 616 -26.33 14.88 18.29
CA ARG A 616 -27.28 15.45 17.31
C ARG A 616 -28.04 16.60 17.93
N GLY A 617 -28.19 17.68 17.16
CA GLY A 617 -28.80 18.92 17.66
C GLY A 617 -27.86 19.77 18.53
N THR A 618 -26.56 19.51 18.48
CA THR A 618 -25.50 20.39 19.01
C THR A 618 -24.56 20.80 17.85
N ASP A 619 -23.55 21.61 18.18
CA ASP A 619 -22.49 21.95 17.21
C ASP A 619 -21.41 20.86 17.04
N MET A 620 -21.52 19.78 17.81
CA MET A 620 -20.54 18.67 17.86
C MET A 620 -21.20 17.29 17.70
N PRO A 621 -21.98 17.04 16.62
CA PRO A 621 -22.56 15.72 16.39
C PRO A 621 -21.46 14.67 16.21
N PHE A 622 -21.66 13.49 16.79
CA PHE A 622 -20.70 12.37 16.85
C PHE A 622 -19.37 12.64 17.56
N GLN A 623 -19.12 13.87 18.02
CA GLN A 623 -17.96 14.21 18.84
C GLN A 623 -18.26 14.17 20.34
N VAL A 624 -19.54 14.30 20.73
CA VAL A 624 -19.96 14.21 22.13
C VAL A 624 -20.97 13.10 22.31
N ILE A 625 -20.86 12.41 23.43
CA ILE A 625 -21.87 11.45 23.89
C ILE A 625 -22.32 11.81 25.31
N GLY A 626 -23.57 11.59 25.62
CA GLY A 626 -24.06 11.90 26.98
C GLY A 626 -25.50 11.50 27.21
N SER A 627 -25.86 11.59 28.48
CA SER A 627 -27.21 11.34 28.97
C SER A 627 -27.45 12.17 30.21
N PRO A 628 -28.73 12.51 30.57
CA PRO A 628 -29.07 13.12 31.84
C PRO A 628 -28.69 12.28 33.08
N TYR A 629 -28.37 11.01 32.87
CA TYR A 629 -28.12 10.04 33.94
C TYR A 629 -26.65 9.64 34.09
N PHE A 630 -25.75 10.18 33.26
CA PHE A 630 -24.32 9.86 33.32
C PHE A 630 -23.59 10.77 34.30
N THR A 631 -22.45 10.30 34.79
CA THR A 631 -21.48 11.08 35.56
C THR A 631 -20.27 11.36 34.66
N ASP A 632 -20.20 12.59 34.15
CA ASP A 632 -19.23 13.01 33.13
C ASP A 632 -17.76 12.70 33.49
N LYS A 633 -17.37 13.04 34.73
CA LYS A 633 -16.00 12.83 35.24
C LYS A 633 -15.66 11.36 35.42
N GLU A 634 -16.59 10.54 35.90
CA GLU A 634 -16.40 9.10 36.09
C GLU A 634 -16.26 8.42 34.74
N LEU A 635 -17.12 8.73 33.78
CA LEU A 635 -17.07 8.19 32.43
C LEU A 635 -15.75 8.56 31.72
N ALA A 636 -15.36 9.84 31.81
CA ALA A 636 -14.09 10.28 31.23
C ALA A 636 -12.88 9.60 31.87
N ALA A 637 -12.86 9.48 33.20
CA ALA A 637 -11.76 8.77 33.88
C ALA A 637 -11.69 7.30 33.51
N TYR A 638 -12.83 6.61 33.45
CA TYR A 638 -12.88 5.21 33.04
C TYR A 638 -12.36 5.01 31.60
N LEU A 639 -12.87 5.79 30.64
CA LEU A 639 -12.48 5.67 29.24
C LEU A 639 -11.00 6.04 28.99
N ASN A 640 -10.50 7.08 29.66
CA ASN A 640 -9.09 7.44 29.58
C ASN A 640 -8.17 6.36 30.17
N ALA A 641 -8.62 5.65 31.22
CA ALA A 641 -7.88 4.53 31.79
C ALA A 641 -7.80 3.29 30.86
N ARG A 642 -8.70 3.19 29.87
CA ARG A 642 -8.66 2.15 28.83
C ARG A 642 -7.54 2.37 27.82
N ASN A 643 -6.96 3.56 27.74
CA ASN A 643 -5.89 3.93 26.81
C ASN A 643 -6.22 3.65 25.33
N ILE A 644 -7.48 3.93 24.93
CA ILE A 644 -7.94 3.71 23.56
C ILE A 644 -7.07 4.52 22.59
N PRO A 645 -6.44 3.89 21.58
CA PRO A 645 -5.55 4.58 20.66
C PRO A 645 -6.25 5.69 19.87
N GLY A 646 -5.55 6.78 19.63
CA GLY A 646 -6.02 7.86 18.75
C GLY A 646 -7.07 8.79 19.35
N VAL A 647 -7.54 8.58 20.59
CA VAL A 647 -8.55 9.42 21.23
C VAL A 647 -8.25 9.74 22.68
N ARG A 648 -8.85 10.83 23.18
CA ARG A 648 -8.93 11.19 24.62
C ARG A 648 -10.34 11.69 24.93
N PHE A 649 -10.76 11.57 26.19
CA PHE A 649 -12.10 11.88 26.62
C PHE A 649 -12.05 13.01 27.64
N VAL A 650 -12.81 14.08 27.36
CA VAL A 650 -12.93 15.25 28.21
C VAL A 650 -14.35 15.35 28.76
N PRO A 651 -14.55 15.50 30.09
CA PRO A 651 -15.90 15.67 30.64
C PRO A 651 -16.59 16.87 30.02
N ILE A 652 -17.87 16.71 29.64
CA ILE A 652 -18.67 17.78 29.04
C ILE A 652 -20.12 17.76 29.56
N ARG A 653 -20.71 18.95 29.58
CA ARG A 653 -22.16 19.14 29.74
C ARG A 653 -22.69 19.85 28.50
N PHE A 654 -23.77 19.36 27.93
CA PHE A 654 -24.40 19.93 26.74
C PHE A 654 -25.92 19.71 26.76
N THR A 655 -26.66 20.55 26.02
CA THR A 655 -28.11 20.48 25.89
C THR A 655 -28.46 20.33 24.40
N PRO A 656 -28.77 19.12 23.90
CA PRO A 656 -29.12 18.93 22.50
C PRO A 656 -30.48 19.54 22.17
N THR A 657 -30.65 20.00 20.93
CA THR A 657 -31.94 20.50 20.42
C THR A 657 -32.74 19.41 19.71
N ALA A 658 -32.12 18.27 19.40
CA ALA A 658 -32.72 17.11 18.74
C ALA A 658 -32.26 15.79 19.39
N GLY A 659 -32.90 14.68 19.04
CA GLY A 659 -32.57 13.35 19.53
C GLY A 659 -33.22 12.98 20.87
N PRO A 660 -32.72 11.89 21.52
CA PRO A 660 -33.37 11.26 22.66
C PRO A 660 -33.59 12.20 23.85
N PHE A 661 -32.73 13.17 24.07
CA PHE A 661 -32.75 14.08 25.22
C PHE A 661 -32.85 15.56 24.79
N ALA A 662 -33.59 15.82 23.69
CA ALA A 662 -33.80 17.19 23.23
C ALA A 662 -34.28 18.13 24.38
N ARG A 663 -33.59 19.27 24.51
CA ARG A 663 -33.85 20.31 25.53
C ARG A 663 -33.62 19.84 26.99
N ARG A 664 -32.85 18.77 27.19
CA ARG A 664 -32.44 18.30 28.53
C ARG A 664 -30.94 18.38 28.65
N ASP A 665 -30.44 18.75 29.81
CA ASP A 665 -29.03 18.73 30.11
C ASP A 665 -28.51 17.28 30.08
N CYS A 666 -27.49 17.05 29.32
CA CYS A 666 -26.75 15.81 29.23
C CYS A 666 -25.36 15.99 29.82
N PHE A 667 -24.90 15.00 30.55
CA PHE A 667 -23.55 14.88 31.07
C PHE A 667 -22.87 13.75 30.38
N GLY A 668 -21.59 13.91 30.03
CA GLY A 668 -20.89 12.87 29.27
C GLY A 668 -19.48 13.26 28.88
N VAL A 669 -19.04 12.86 27.73
CA VAL A 669 -17.68 13.10 27.25
C VAL A 669 -17.67 13.72 25.87
N ASN A 670 -16.72 14.65 25.67
CA ASN A 670 -16.23 15.05 24.35
C ASN A 670 -15.07 14.13 23.97
N ILE A 671 -15.13 13.59 22.76
CA ILE A 671 -14.16 12.66 22.18
C ILE A 671 -13.19 13.47 21.34
N ILE A 672 -11.98 13.64 21.82
CA ILE A 672 -10.93 14.37 21.13
C ILE A 672 -10.09 13.37 20.32
N VAL A 673 -10.10 13.50 19.01
CA VAL A 673 -9.21 12.73 18.12
C VAL A 673 -7.80 13.28 18.24
N THR A 674 -6.91 12.53 18.84
CA THR A 674 -5.48 12.89 19.00
C THR A 674 -4.61 12.36 17.86
N ASN A 675 -5.01 11.22 17.31
CA ASN A 675 -4.38 10.64 16.12
C ASN A 675 -5.38 9.78 15.33
N ARG A 676 -5.90 10.33 14.24
CA ARG A 676 -6.88 9.62 13.39
C ARG A 676 -6.33 8.37 12.71
N GLU A 677 -4.99 8.25 12.66
CA GLU A 677 -4.30 7.14 12.02
C GLU A 677 -4.22 5.90 12.92
N GLU A 678 -4.24 6.12 14.24
CA GLU A 678 -4.26 5.06 15.25
C GLU A 678 -5.69 4.65 15.63
N LEU A 679 -6.68 5.47 15.23
CA LEU A 679 -8.05 5.26 15.64
C LEU A 679 -8.71 4.12 14.87
N ASP A 680 -9.13 3.08 15.59
CA ASP A 680 -10.14 2.14 15.13
C ASP A 680 -11.51 2.62 15.61
N ALA A 681 -12.24 3.31 14.71
CA ALA A 681 -13.53 3.91 15.10
C ALA A 681 -14.59 2.86 15.46
N PRO A 682 -14.79 1.75 14.76
CA PRO A 682 -15.63 0.66 15.21
C PRO A 682 -15.26 0.10 16.59
N GLU A 683 -13.98 -0.15 16.87
CA GLU A 683 -13.53 -0.61 18.18
C GLU A 683 -13.84 0.42 19.28
N LEU A 684 -13.66 1.71 19.00
CA LEU A 684 -14.10 2.79 19.89
C LEU A 684 -15.59 2.68 20.23
N GLY A 685 -16.44 2.36 19.24
CA GLY A 685 -17.87 2.14 19.45
C GLY A 685 -18.16 1.00 20.45
N PHE A 686 -17.39 -0.10 20.36
CA PHE A 686 -17.47 -1.23 21.31
C PHE A 686 -16.96 -0.84 22.69
N GLU A 687 -15.85 -0.10 22.79
CA GLU A 687 -15.32 0.41 24.07
C GLU A 687 -16.33 1.30 24.79
N LEU A 688 -16.98 2.20 24.04
CA LEU A 688 -18.02 3.06 24.59
C LEU A 688 -19.24 2.27 25.05
N ALA A 689 -19.73 1.34 24.22
CA ALA A 689 -20.88 0.50 24.57
C ALA A 689 -20.61 -0.35 25.82
N ALA A 690 -19.43 -0.96 25.92
CA ALA A 690 -19.01 -1.75 27.09
C ALA A 690 -18.90 -0.87 28.34
N ALA A 691 -18.29 0.31 28.24
CA ALA A 691 -18.17 1.26 29.34
C ALA A 691 -19.55 1.72 29.87
N LEU A 692 -20.44 2.11 28.95
CA LEU A 692 -21.79 2.56 29.29
C LEU A 692 -22.61 1.44 29.90
N HIS A 693 -22.54 0.22 29.38
CA HIS A 693 -23.23 -0.94 29.92
C HIS A 693 -22.74 -1.31 31.33
N LYS A 694 -21.45 -1.17 31.57
CA LYS A 694 -20.82 -1.46 32.86
C LYS A 694 -21.13 -0.40 33.91
N LEU A 695 -21.02 0.88 33.54
CA LEU A 695 -21.18 1.99 34.50
C LEU A 695 -22.63 2.33 34.74
N TYR A 696 -23.50 2.16 33.75
CA TYR A 696 -24.92 2.61 33.81
C TYR A 696 -25.90 1.49 33.40
N PRO A 697 -25.88 0.30 34.01
CA PRO A 697 -26.66 -0.87 33.59
C PRO A 697 -28.18 -0.66 33.62
N LEU A 698 -28.68 0.31 34.42
CA LEU A 698 -30.10 0.64 34.50
C LEU A 698 -30.50 1.79 33.56
N GLY A 699 -29.56 2.54 33.04
CA GLY A 699 -29.77 3.74 32.23
C GLY A 699 -29.34 3.61 30.78
N TYR A 700 -28.76 2.46 30.37
CA TYR A 700 -28.23 2.22 29.04
C TYR A 700 -28.76 0.89 28.48
N ASP A 701 -29.41 0.97 27.32
CA ASP A 701 -29.99 -0.21 26.64
C ASP A 701 -29.09 -0.66 25.48
N LEU A 702 -28.16 -1.57 25.76
CA LEU A 702 -27.27 -2.14 24.78
C LEU A 702 -28.01 -2.92 23.67
N SER A 703 -29.23 -3.42 23.94
CA SER A 703 -29.94 -4.36 23.05
C SER A 703 -30.17 -3.81 21.62
N LYS A 704 -30.22 -2.50 21.46
CA LYS A 704 -30.49 -1.84 20.17
C LYS A 704 -29.25 -1.62 19.31
N MET A 705 -28.05 -1.79 19.85
CA MET A 705 -26.80 -1.56 19.11
C MET A 705 -26.71 -2.40 17.83
N ASN A 706 -27.25 -3.63 17.86
CA ASN A 706 -27.20 -4.52 16.72
C ASN A 706 -28.05 -4.05 15.52
N GLN A 707 -28.85 -3.01 15.64
CA GLN A 707 -29.60 -2.44 14.51
C GLN A 707 -28.68 -1.84 13.43
N LEU A 708 -27.54 -1.26 13.84
CA LEU A 708 -26.51 -0.75 12.91
C LEU A 708 -25.25 -1.65 12.87
N LEU A 709 -24.93 -2.32 13.97
CA LEU A 709 -23.81 -3.27 14.00
C LEU A 709 -24.03 -4.44 13.05
N VAL A 710 -25.25 -5.01 13.05
CA VAL A 710 -25.67 -6.11 12.15
C VAL A 710 -24.67 -7.27 12.17
N ASN A 711 -24.15 -7.61 13.36
CA ASN A 711 -23.27 -8.78 13.54
C ASN A 711 -23.61 -9.50 14.85
N THR A 712 -24.17 -10.69 14.71
CA THR A 712 -24.72 -11.47 15.84
C THR A 712 -23.64 -11.93 16.80
N ALA A 713 -22.50 -12.40 16.27
CA ALA A 713 -21.41 -12.95 17.10
C ALA A 713 -20.73 -11.86 17.94
N ALA A 714 -20.35 -10.73 17.33
CA ALA A 714 -19.72 -9.60 18.01
C ALA A 714 -20.68 -8.97 19.04
N PHE A 715 -21.97 -8.87 18.70
CA PHE A 715 -22.98 -8.38 19.63
C PHE A 715 -23.18 -9.28 20.84
N ALA A 716 -23.28 -10.60 20.65
CA ALA A 716 -23.40 -11.58 21.72
C ALA A 716 -22.17 -11.56 22.64
N ALA A 717 -20.96 -11.43 22.07
CA ALA A 717 -19.73 -11.33 22.84
C ALA A 717 -19.71 -10.07 23.73
N LEU A 718 -20.17 -8.93 23.18
CA LEU A 718 -20.30 -7.68 23.92
C LEU A 718 -21.33 -7.78 25.05
N GLN A 719 -22.50 -8.40 24.80
CA GLN A 719 -23.52 -8.65 25.79
C GLN A 719 -23.04 -9.57 26.92
N ALA A 720 -22.16 -10.53 26.58
CA ALA A 720 -21.52 -11.40 27.55
C ALA A 720 -20.42 -10.72 28.38
N GLY A 721 -20.15 -9.45 28.16
CA GLY A 721 -19.14 -8.66 28.88
C GLY A 721 -17.71 -8.99 28.47
N GLN A 722 -17.49 -9.53 27.27
CA GLN A 722 -16.13 -9.74 26.76
C GLN A 722 -15.43 -8.39 26.51
N ASP A 723 -14.12 -8.38 26.69
CA ASP A 723 -13.32 -7.17 26.47
C ASP A 723 -13.37 -6.76 24.98
N PRO A 724 -13.63 -5.49 24.66
CA PRO A 724 -13.71 -4.99 23.28
C PRO A 724 -12.50 -5.30 22.42
N ASN A 725 -11.29 -5.22 22.95
CA ASN A 725 -10.05 -5.59 22.26
C ASN A 725 -10.04 -7.07 21.83
N ARG A 726 -10.58 -7.96 22.67
CA ARG A 726 -10.71 -9.38 22.32
C ARG A 726 -11.73 -9.58 21.21
N ILE A 727 -12.88 -8.92 21.31
CA ILE A 727 -13.92 -8.94 20.28
C ILE A 727 -13.34 -8.42 18.94
N ALA A 728 -12.55 -7.36 18.99
CA ALA A 728 -11.87 -6.83 17.80
C ALA A 728 -10.87 -7.83 17.19
N GLY A 729 -10.22 -8.64 18.01
CA GLY A 729 -9.38 -9.75 17.54
C GLY A 729 -10.15 -10.83 16.79
N ASP A 730 -11.37 -11.13 17.24
CA ASP A 730 -12.18 -12.25 16.70
C ASP A 730 -12.71 -11.98 15.26
N TRP A 731 -12.93 -10.74 14.85
CA TRP A 731 -13.38 -10.42 13.48
C TRP A 731 -12.25 -10.30 12.45
N ARG A 732 -11.00 -10.37 12.87
CA ARG A 732 -9.82 -10.14 12.01
C ARG A 732 -9.76 -11.09 10.81
N ALA A 733 -10.01 -12.36 11.01
CA ALA A 733 -10.00 -13.36 9.94
C ALA A 733 -11.05 -13.08 8.83
N ALA A 734 -12.23 -12.57 9.21
CA ALA A 734 -13.25 -12.18 8.26
C ALA A 734 -12.85 -10.91 7.48
N LEU A 735 -12.18 -9.97 8.15
CA LEU A 735 -11.62 -8.78 7.48
C LEU A 735 -10.56 -9.15 6.45
N ASP A 736 -9.68 -10.12 6.75
CA ASP A 736 -8.65 -10.59 5.79
C ASP A 736 -9.31 -11.17 4.54
N GLN A 737 -10.38 -11.95 4.68
CA GLN A 737 -11.14 -12.48 3.54
C GLN A 737 -11.80 -11.36 2.70
N PHE A 738 -12.34 -10.33 3.35
CA PHE A 738 -12.89 -9.18 2.66
C PHE A 738 -11.80 -8.38 1.94
N LEU A 739 -10.63 -8.21 2.56
CA LEU A 739 -9.48 -7.55 1.95
C LEU A 739 -9.05 -8.26 0.66
N ASP A 740 -8.99 -9.59 0.67
CA ASP A 740 -8.67 -10.39 -0.52
C ASP A 740 -9.74 -10.26 -1.61
N MET A 741 -11.02 -10.28 -1.23
CA MET A 741 -12.14 -10.12 -2.16
C MET A 741 -12.13 -8.74 -2.81
N ARG A 742 -12.00 -7.65 -2.03
CA ARG A 742 -12.10 -6.27 -2.52
C ARG A 742 -11.02 -5.90 -3.54
N VAL A 743 -9.84 -6.55 -3.50
CA VAL A 743 -8.72 -6.28 -4.42
C VAL A 743 -9.15 -6.27 -5.88
N LYS A 744 -10.11 -7.12 -6.27
CA LYS A 744 -10.63 -7.21 -7.64
C LYS A 744 -11.33 -5.94 -8.10
N TYR A 745 -11.84 -5.13 -7.17
CA TYR A 745 -12.72 -3.98 -7.44
C TYR A 745 -12.02 -2.64 -7.25
N LEU A 746 -10.82 -2.63 -6.68
CA LEU A 746 -10.06 -1.41 -6.41
C LEU A 746 -9.66 -0.72 -7.71
N LEU A 747 -9.75 0.62 -7.69
CA LEU A 747 -9.44 1.50 -8.82
C LEU A 747 -8.15 2.29 -8.60
N TYR A 748 -7.64 2.35 -7.34
CA TYR A 748 -6.52 3.20 -6.92
C TYR A 748 -5.54 2.44 -6.04
#